data_b7778659f95975d008ba3f5dbd2c76dd
#
_entry.id   b7778659f95975d008ba3f5dbd2c76dd
#
_cell.length_a   1.000
_cell.length_b   1.000
_cell.length_c   1.000
_cell.angle_alpha   90.00
_cell.angle_beta   90.00
_cell.angle_gamma   90.00
#
_symmetry.space_group_name_H-M   'P 1'
#
loop_
_entity.id
_entity.type
_entity.pdbx_description
1 polymer ?
#
loop_
_entity_poly.entity_id
_entity_poly.type
_entity_poly.pdbx_seq_one_letter_code
_entity_poly.pdbx_strand_id
1 'polypeptide(L)'
;MIYLVSNQAELFKSDRYSKISVEKSLEIMDSWKVVQLDTETEGLDVYTKRLLTVQFGTRDIQIVVDCTSVDILQYKSFLESNRVFLGWNLLFDLKFLYHHNIYPNNIYDGMLAEKLIWLGYPAGMKGMSLKDTAFRYLGIDIDKTIRGKINQTGLTEDVIVYAAGDVQPLEDIKDAQEKEIQAQELETAVSFENEFVKCLAYIEYCGVRLDVPRWKAKMENDLERLNKAEKALNDWVVSYYKEHLHDPDSTNTLEVEVDFCLEERVGSKVIKHAIEYKTYTPIEAPRTVTGPDYVSYLKQKLKVVFPFVKINLQGDLFSGFDTEPKCCINWSSSKQVIPLFELLGFNLITFDKVTKKKKKSVDAKIIKAQLDVSPIAALYLDYQGASKVVSTYGQNWLNAINPVTGRIHANFYQLGADTARLSCGGGTANVNVQNLPHDPETRACFIPEDGNDWISADYQGQESRIIASVSNDTAMLDLFINGCGDVHSLVAKMAYSHVIGDTPIEEIKEKFPQYRQEAKGIEFAVNYGGDANTIMNNKGIPLSEAKAIYENFMRGFPGVAKYQDYCRREVMKKGYILLNPVTKHRAHVYDFEELDRIQKKFDDSEFWDYYREMKKYDPSCETVKDVQNYFRRKSASEKQSINYRIQNRGAMMFKLASIKLFNYLKKNNLLGVVKYCIPVHDEINLECPKAMSEEISKILVKCMEQGAKPFCTRLPLGADVSVGEHWIH
;
A
#
# COMPACT_ATOMS: atom_id res chain seq x y z
N MET A 1 13.91 32.56 24.56
CA MET A 1 15.37 32.80 24.72
C MET A 1 16.14 31.68 24.06
N ILE A 2 17.14 31.99 23.21
CA ILE A 2 17.89 31.00 22.47
C ILE A 2 19.31 30.85 23.04
N TYR A 3 19.74 29.62 23.30
CA TYR A 3 21.09 29.27 23.67
C TYR A 3 21.74 28.39 22.60
N LEU A 4 23.04 28.63 22.35
CA LEU A 4 23.86 27.78 21.46
C LEU A 4 24.92 27.06 22.29
N VAL A 5 25.02 25.74 22.09
CA VAL A 5 26.12 24.92 22.62
C VAL A 5 27.04 24.56 21.45
N SER A 6 28.22 25.13 21.38
CA SER A 6 29.21 24.94 20.32
C SER A 6 30.63 25.18 20.81
N ASN A 7 31.57 24.33 20.36
CA ASN A 7 32.98 24.50 20.59
C ASN A 7 33.65 25.43 19.55
N GLN A 8 32.93 25.89 18.54
CA GLN A 8 33.43 26.79 17.50
C GLN A 8 33.28 28.27 18.02
N ALA A 9 34.27 28.69 18.81
CA ALA A 9 34.17 29.94 19.60
C ALA A 9 34.04 31.24 18.79
N GLU A 10 34.53 31.27 17.53
CA GLU A 10 34.60 32.50 16.75
C GLU A 10 33.59 32.63 15.62
N LEU A 11 33.01 31.50 15.16
CA LEU A 11 32.14 31.48 14.00
C LEU A 11 30.71 31.97 14.26
N PHE A 12 30.26 31.96 15.54
CA PHE A 12 28.87 32.24 15.87
C PHE A 12 28.78 33.32 16.94
N LYS A 13 29.09 34.59 16.58
CA LYS A 13 28.82 35.77 17.42
C LYS A 13 27.54 36.41 16.91
N SER A 14 26.52 36.46 17.76
CA SER A 14 25.22 37.02 17.42
C SER A 14 24.54 37.60 18.67
N ASP A 15 23.75 38.63 18.47
CA ASP A 15 22.86 39.19 19.51
C ASP A 15 21.54 38.40 19.62
N ARG A 16 21.30 37.43 18.69
CA ARG A 16 20.07 36.64 18.63
C ARG A 16 20.09 35.43 19.55
N TYR A 17 21.24 34.98 20.02
CA TYR A 17 21.42 33.88 20.95
C TYR A 17 22.64 34.04 21.85
N SER A 18 22.65 33.33 22.99
CA SER A 18 23.77 33.32 23.93
C SER A 18 24.49 31.99 23.91
N LYS A 19 25.81 31.95 23.95
CA LYS A 19 26.59 30.71 24.05
C LYS A 19 26.65 30.21 25.48
N ILE A 20 26.50 28.89 25.64
CA ILE A 20 26.64 28.19 26.92
C ILE A 20 27.45 26.89 26.73
N SER A 21 27.96 26.36 27.83
CA SER A 21 28.62 25.02 27.83
C SER A 21 27.57 23.90 27.85
N VAL A 22 28.05 22.67 27.59
CA VAL A 22 27.23 21.46 27.72
C VAL A 22 26.67 21.32 29.13
N GLU A 23 27.52 21.49 30.16
CA GLU A 23 27.13 21.39 31.56
C GLU A 23 26.03 22.41 31.90
N LYS A 24 26.19 23.65 31.46
CA LYS A 24 25.18 24.71 31.70
C LYS A 24 23.88 24.41 30.98
N SER A 25 23.92 23.83 29.79
CA SER A 25 22.70 23.42 29.07
C SER A 25 21.97 22.29 29.79
N LEU A 26 22.68 21.30 30.31
CA LEU A 26 22.10 20.19 31.09
C LEU A 26 21.51 20.71 32.43
N GLU A 27 22.18 21.66 33.08
CA GLU A 27 21.66 22.31 34.29
C GLU A 27 20.31 23.04 34.03
N ILE A 28 20.23 23.80 32.94
CA ILE A 28 18.99 24.49 32.51
C ILE A 28 17.87 23.48 32.26
N MET A 29 18.18 22.36 31.59
CA MET A 29 17.21 21.35 31.21
C MET A 29 16.85 20.37 32.33
N ASP A 30 17.54 20.41 33.47
CA ASP A 30 17.35 19.38 34.53
C ASP A 30 15.92 19.33 35.08
N SER A 31 15.27 20.48 35.19
CA SER A 31 13.89 20.61 35.69
C SER A 31 12.81 20.25 34.61
N TRP A 32 13.18 20.11 33.35
CA TRP A 32 12.23 19.90 32.25
C TRP A 32 11.67 18.48 32.27
N LYS A 33 10.36 18.34 32.33
CA LYS A 33 9.65 17.03 32.25
C LYS A 33 9.24 16.70 30.83
N VAL A 34 8.85 17.71 30.06
CA VAL A 34 8.56 17.64 28.63
C VAL A 34 9.65 18.46 27.93
N VAL A 35 10.25 17.93 26.93
CA VAL A 35 11.36 18.54 26.18
C VAL A 35 11.00 18.51 24.69
N GLN A 36 10.86 19.66 24.09
CA GLN A 36 10.71 19.76 22.64
C GLN A 36 12.01 19.30 21.98
N LEU A 37 11.90 18.49 20.93
CA LEU A 37 13.03 17.86 20.25
C LEU A 37 12.86 17.93 18.72
N ASP A 38 13.91 18.38 18.05
CA ASP A 38 14.04 18.31 16.58
C ASP A 38 15.52 18.13 16.21
N THR A 39 15.80 17.74 14.95
CA THR A 39 17.15 17.61 14.44
C THR A 39 17.30 18.23 13.06
N GLU A 40 18.45 18.89 12.82
CA GLU A 40 18.84 19.30 11.48
C GLU A 40 20.02 18.48 10.98
N THR A 41 19.98 18.09 9.71
CA THR A 41 20.90 17.14 9.11
C THR A 41 21.35 17.59 7.72
N GLU A 42 22.47 17.05 7.23
CA GLU A 42 22.92 17.30 5.85
C GLU A 42 22.04 16.65 4.78
N GLY A 43 21.09 15.81 5.16
CA GLY A 43 20.19 15.11 4.24
C GLY A 43 19.44 13.98 4.91
N LEU A 44 18.76 13.15 4.13
CA LEU A 44 17.78 12.19 4.65
C LEU A 44 18.41 10.84 5.06
N ASP A 45 19.60 10.50 4.56
CA ASP A 45 20.24 9.21 4.78
C ASP A 45 21.18 9.27 5.99
N VAL A 46 20.77 8.63 7.06
CA VAL A 46 21.51 8.57 8.35
C VAL A 46 22.90 7.98 8.26
N TYR A 47 23.22 7.18 7.24
CA TYR A 47 24.52 6.52 7.10
C TYR A 47 25.52 7.35 6.30
N THR A 48 25.06 8.23 5.44
CA THR A 48 25.91 9.05 4.57
C THR A 48 25.88 10.53 4.90
N LYS A 49 24.95 10.95 5.78
CA LYS A 49 24.70 12.37 6.12
C LYS A 49 24.91 12.59 7.60
N ARG A 50 25.54 13.72 7.93
CA ARG A 50 25.83 14.08 9.32
C ARG A 50 24.62 14.70 10.01
N LEU A 51 24.52 14.46 11.30
CA LEU A 51 23.70 15.23 12.21
C LEU A 51 24.38 16.58 12.42
N LEU A 52 23.69 17.67 12.08
CA LEU A 52 24.23 19.03 12.20
C LEU A 52 23.90 19.65 13.55
N THR A 53 22.62 19.60 13.93
CA THR A 53 22.19 20.12 15.22
C THR A 53 21.12 19.23 15.85
N VAL A 54 21.04 19.29 17.18
CA VAL A 54 19.91 18.81 17.96
C VAL A 54 19.35 20.00 18.75
N GLN A 55 18.06 20.19 18.66
CA GLN A 55 17.35 21.24 19.37
C GLN A 55 16.59 20.67 20.55
N PHE A 56 16.76 21.29 21.72
CA PHE A 56 15.94 21.06 22.89
C PHE A 56 15.19 22.32 23.24
N GLY A 57 13.92 22.20 23.64
CA GLY A 57 13.15 23.39 23.96
C GLY A 57 12.03 23.19 24.96
N THR A 58 11.55 24.33 25.44
CA THR A 58 10.26 24.56 26.06
C THR A 58 9.63 25.78 25.36
N ARG A 59 8.48 26.27 25.81
CA ARG A 59 7.84 27.47 25.24
C ARG A 59 8.77 28.69 25.26
N ASP A 60 9.59 28.84 26.29
CA ASP A 60 10.36 30.07 26.56
C ASP A 60 11.85 29.96 26.21
N ILE A 61 12.41 28.75 26.30
CA ILE A 61 13.85 28.51 26.17
C ILE A 61 14.08 27.45 25.09
N GLN A 62 14.95 27.76 24.13
CA GLN A 62 15.44 26.84 23.10
C GLN A 62 16.94 26.70 23.21
N ILE A 63 17.45 25.48 23.15
CA ILE A 63 18.88 25.17 23.19
C ILE A 63 19.22 24.41 21.88
N VAL A 64 20.09 25.02 21.10
CA VAL A 64 20.60 24.41 19.85
C VAL A 64 22.00 23.86 20.14
N VAL A 65 22.19 22.57 19.95
CA VAL A 65 23.48 21.90 20.10
C VAL A 65 24.11 21.73 18.73
N ASP A 66 25.28 22.31 18.50
CA ASP A 66 26.08 22.16 17.30
C ASP A 66 26.81 20.81 17.31
N CYS A 67 26.20 19.79 16.69
CA CYS A 67 26.75 18.43 16.63
C CYS A 67 27.96 18.29 15.69
N THR A 68 28.34 19.35 14.98
CA THR A 68 29.59 19.37 14.20
C THR A 68 30.82 19.58 15.06
N SER A 69 30.64 20.15 16.26
CA SER A 69 31.71 20.46 17.19
C SER A 69 31.53 19.88 18.60
N VAL A 70 30.32 19.46 18.94
CA VAL A 70 29.95 18.86 20.24
C VAL A 70 29.47 17.43 20.00
N ASP A 71 30.05 16.47 20.71
CA ASP A 71 29.61 15.08 20.64
C ASP A 71 28.26 14.93 21.33
N ILE A 72 27.24 14.53 20.59
CA ILE A 72 25.86 14.32 21.06
C ILE A 72 25.79 13.24 22.16
N LEU A 73 26.75 12.33 22.25
CA LEU A 73 26.83 11.34 23.32
C LEU A 73 26.90 11.96 24.72
N GLN A 74 27.33 13.21 24.86
CA GLN A 74 27.29 13.94 26.13
C GLN A 74 25.85 14.15 26.64
N TYR A 75 24.85 14.09 25.76
CA TYR A 75 23.43 14.17 26.07
C TYR A 75 22.73 12.82 26.18
N LYS A 76 23.45 11.69 26.03
CA LYS A 76 22.84 10.35 26.01
C LYS A 76 22.01 10.09 27.27
N SER A 77 22.54 10.31 28.46
CA SER A 77 21.83 10.09 29.72
C SER A 77 20.58 10.96 29.85
N PHE A 78 20.62 12.19 29.31
CA PHE A 78 19.48 13.08 29.26
C PHE A 78 18.40 12.58 28.29
N LEU A 79 18.79 12.20 27.07
CA LEU A 79 17.90 11.69 26.03
C LEU A 79 17.28 10.32 26.37
N GLU A 80 17.98 9.48 27.13
CA GLU A 80 17.46 8.19 27.60
C GLU A 80 16.80 8.25 29.00
N SER A 81 16.58 9.46 29.53
CA SER A 81 15.88 9.64 30.81
C SER A 81 14.37 9.37 30.71
N ASN A 82 13.65 9.51 31.83
CA ASN A 82 12.19 9.34 31.85
C ASN A 82 11.40 10.59 31.38
N ARG A 83 12.07 11.58 30.81
CA ARG A 83 11.45 12.76 30.21
C ARG A 83 10.66 12.38 28.97
N VAL A 84 9.65 13.18 28.64
CA VAL A 84 8.90 13.03 27.38
C VAL A 84 9.52 13.95 26.33
N PHE A 85 10.05 13.40 25.26
CA PHE A 85 10.56 14.15 24.13
C PHE A 85 9.44 14.37 23.12
N LEU A 86 9.07 15.65 22.95
CA LEU A 86 7.99 16.09 22.08
C LEU A 86 8.55 16.59 20.76
N GLY A 87 8.15 16.00 19.65
CA GLY A 87 8.62 16.41 18.31
C GLY A 87 7.57 16.24 17.23
N TRP A 88 7.99 16.45 16.00
CA TRP A 88 7.14 16.34 14.80
C TRP A 88 7.75 15.41 13.76
N ASN A 89 7.12 14.25 13.51
CA ASN A 89 7.67 13.21 12.66
C ASN A 89 8.98 12.61 13.20
N LEU A 90 8.97 12.30 14.49
CA LEU A 90 10.15 11.80 15.22
C LEU A 90 10.74 10.49 14.65
N LEU A 91 10.03 9.79 13.77
CA LEU A 91 10.59 8.65 13.02
C LEU A 91 11.92 8.99 12.35
N PHE A 92 12.06 10.22 11.84
CA PHE A 92 13.28 10.71 11.21
C PHE A 92 14.38 10.92 12.23
N ASP A 93 14.10 11.69 13.28
CA ASP A 93 15.06 12.09 14.32
C ASP A 93 15.59 10.88 15.09
N LEU A 94 14.72 9.95 15.42
CA LEU A 94 15.08 8.71 16.12
C LEU A 94 16.11 7.90 15.36
N LYS A 95 16.07 7.84 14.03
CA LYS A 95 17.10 7.10 13.25
C LYS A 95 18.47 7.73 13.38
N PHE A 96 18.57 9.07 13.37
CA PHE A 96 19.84 9.76 13.62
C PHE A 96 20.33 9.54 15.04
N LEU A 97 19.46 9.58 16.04
CA LEU A 97 19.82 9.25 17.42
C LEU A 97 20.28 7.79 17.56
N TYR A 98 19.60 6.83 16.89
CA TYR A 98 19.99 5.41 16.90
C TYR A 98 21.37 5.18 16.27
N HIS A 99 21.72 5.97 15.26
CA HIS A 99 23.06 5.92 14.65
C HIS A 99 24.17 6.29 15.67
N HIS A 100 23.84 7.13 16.65
CA HIS A 100 24.71 7.46 17.79
C HIS A 100 24.46 6.56 19.02
N ASN A 101 23.76 5.43 18.88
CA ASN A 101 23.41 4.53 19.99
C ASN A 101 22.66 5.22 21.13
N ILE A 102 21.77 6.15 20.81
CA ILE A 102 20.90 6.87 21.75
C ILE A 102 19.46 6.44 21.49
N TYR A 103 18.79 5.87 22.52
CA TYR A 103 17.45 5.30 22.40
C TYR A 103 16.49 5.94 23.39
N PRO A 104 15.81 7.06 23.05
CA PRO A 104 14.86 7.74 23.94
C PRO A 104 13.79 6.80 24.50
N ASN A 105 13.43 6.99 25.77
CA ASN A 105 12.44 6.12 26.43
C ASN A 105 11.02 6.55 26.11
N ASN A 106 10.71 7.82 26.32
CA ASN A 106 9.36 8.36 26.17
C ASN A 106 9.35 9.46 25.12
N ILE A 107 8.47 9.34 24.15
CA ILE A 107 8.31 10.34 23.09
C ILE A 107 6.84 10.69 22.89
N TYR A 108 6.59 11.87 22.34
CA TYR A 108 5.30 12.29 21.82
C TYR A 108 5.52 12.86 20.41
N ASP A 109 5.03 12.19 19.40
CA ASP A 109 5.06 12.64 18.02
C ASP A 109 3.75 13.34 17.67
N GLY A 110 3.80 14.69 17.57
CA GLY A 110 2.64 15.51 17.25
C GLY A 110 2.01 15.21 15.89
N MET A 111 2.81 14.76 14.91
CA MET A 111 2.27 14.37 13.60
C MET A 111 1.43 13.08 13.69
N LEU A 112 1.82 12.11 14.51
CA LEU A 112 1.03 10.89 14.71
C LEU A 112 -0.28 11.21 15.45
N ALA A 113 -0.23 12.10 16.45
CA ALA A 113 -1.43 12.57 17.12
C ALA A 113 -2.40 13.26 16.14
N GLU A 114 -1.88 14.13 15.28
CA GLU A 114 -2.67 14.83 14.25
C GLU A 114 -3.30 13.84 13.25
N LYS A 115 -2.54 12.86 12.79
CA LYS A 115 -3.05 11.80 11.90
C LYS A 115 -4.16 10.97 12.54
N LEU A 116 -4.10 10.72 13.85
CA LEU A 116 -5.15 9.99 14.56
C LEU A 116 -6.43 10.81 14.71
N ILE A 117 -6.31 12.13 15.00
CA ILE A 117 -7.44 13.06 15.09
C ILE A 117 -8.24 13.08 13.77
N TRP A 118 -7.55 13.02 12.62
CA TRP A 118 -8.14 13.12 11.29
C TRP A 118 -8.20 11.79 10.53
N LEU A 119 -8.03 10.65 11.19
CA LEU A 119 -8.04 9.35 10.53
C LEU A 119 -9.41 9.07 9.87
N GLY A 120 -9.40 8.66 8.60
CA GLY A 120 -10.60 8.45 7.78
C GLY A 120 -10.97 9.62 6.87
N TYR A 121 -10.34 10.79 7.04
CA TYR A 121 -10.47 11.87 6.05
C TYR A 121 -9.62 11.58 4.82
N PRO A 122 -10.06 12.00 3.62
CA PRO A 122 -9.29 11.80 2.39
C PRO A 122 -7.88 12.38 2.50
N ALA A 123 -6.89 11.64 1.99
CA ALA A 123 -5.50 12.08 1.97
C ALA A 123 -5.37 13.47 1.32
N GLY A 124 -4.61 14.37 1.94
CA GLY A 124 -4.41 15.75 1.49
C GLY A 124 -5.53 16.73 1.83
N MET A 125 -6.67 16.28 2.35
CA MET A 125 -7.76 17.17 2.77
C MET A 125 -7.36 18.03 3.98
N LYS A 126 -6.58 17.45 4.88
CA LYS A 126 -5.98 18.14 6.03
C LYS A 126 -4.46 18.08 5.90
N GLY A 127 -3.79 19.19 5.86
CA GLY A 127 -2.34 19.25 5.92
C GLY A 127 -1.83 18.72 7.26
N MET A 128 -0.84 17.82 7.24
CA MET A 128 -0.27 17.15 8.41
C MET A 128 1.15 17.64 8.72
N SER A 129 1.64 18.65 7.99
CA SER A 129 2.95 19.24 8.29
C SER A 129 2.88 20.10 9.56
N LEU A 130 4.03 20.30 10.21
CA LEU A 130 4.13 21.21 11.35
C LEU A 130 3.59 22.62 11.00
N LYS A 131 3.92 23.12 9.81
CA LYS A 131 3.41 24.40 9.30
C LYS A 131 1.89 24.44 9.23
N ASP A 132 1.26 23.41 8.59
CA ASP A 132 -0.19 23.38 8.44
C ASP A 132 -0.90 23.29 9.79
N THR A 133 -0.31 22.55 10.72
CA THR A 133 -0.88 22.33 12.06
C THR A 133 -0.70 23.53 12.96
N ALA A 134 0.47 24.19 12.93
CA ALA A 134 0.69 25.46 13.64
C ALA A 134 -0.27 26.55 13.15
N PHE A 135 -0.48 26.63 11.84
CA PHE A 135 -1.46 27.58 11.29
C PHE A 135 -2.90 27.23 11.74
N ARG A 136 -3.27 25.95 11.72
CA ARG A 136 -4.61 25.50 12.11
C ARG A 136 -4.97 25.79 13.55
N TYR A 137 -4.06 25.54 14.48
CA TYR A 137 -4.33 25.66 15.92
C TYR A 137 -3.92 27.00 16.52
N LEU A 138 -2.84 27.60 15.99
CA LEU A 138 -2.21 28.78 16.61
C LEU A 138 -2.26 30.04 15.73
N GLY A 139 -2.64 29.90 14.43
CA GLY A 139 -2.57 31.02 13.47
C GLY A 139 -1.14 31.40 13.06
N ILE A 140 -0.13 30.59 13.41
CA ILE A 140 1.28 30.87 13.13
C ILE A 140 1.65 30.32 11.76
N ASP A 141 2.24 31.18 10.91
CA ASP A 141 2.84 30.76 9.63
C ASP A 141 4.35 30.53 9.80
N ILE A 142 4.78 29.27 9.77
CA ILE A 142 6.19 28.88 9.89
C ILE A 142 6.88 29.07 8.54
N ASP A 143 7.95 29.89 8.50
CA ASP A 143 8.77 30.06 7.31
C ASP A 143 9.74 28.88 7.14
N LYS A 144 9.62 28.15 6.03
CA LYS A 144 10.48 27.00 5.68
C LYS A 144 11.51 27.29 4.58
N THR A 145 11.73 28.56 4.24
CA THR A 145 12.66 28.95 3.16
C THR A 145 14.11 28.61 3.47
N ILE A 146 14.49 28.57 4.76
CA ILE A 146 15.85 28.25 5.22
C ILE A 146 16.15 26.77 5.12
N ARG A 147 15.16 25.89 5.37
CA ARG A 147 15.34 24.42 5.32
C ARG A 147 15.96 23.93 4.01
N GLY A 148 15.57 24.51 2.88
CA GLY A 148 16.14 24.15 1.58
C GLY A 148 17.59 24.60 1.36
N LYS A 149 18.10 25.51 2.21
CA LYS A 149 19.45 26.08 2.09
C LYS A 149 20.47 25.41 3.01
N ILE A 150 20.04 24.74 4.07
CA ILE A 150 20.91 24.11 5.08
C ILE A 150 21.97 23.23 4.44
N ASN A 151 21.58 22.42 3.45
CA ASN A 151 22.50 21.54 2.73
C ASN A 151 23.54 22.28 1.88
N GLN A 152 23.34 23.56 1.59
CA GLN A 152 24.23 24.38 0.76
C GLN A 152 25.11 25.28 1.61
N THR A 153 24.58 25.83 2.72
CA THR A 153 25.23 26.85 3.54
C THR A 153 25.88 26.27 4.79
N GLY A 154 25.54 25.03 5.18
CA GLY A 154 25.94 24.47 6.45
C GLY A 154 25.29 25.21 7.64
N LEU A 155 25.93 25.14 8.80
CA LEU A 155 25.48 25.79 10.01
C LEU A 155 25.78 27.29 9.97
N THR A 156 24.76 28.14 9.95
CA THR A 156 24.84 29.59 9.96
C THR A 156 23.97 30.14 11.08
N GLU A 157 24.10 31.45 11.40
CA GLU A 157 23.23 32.12 12.37
C GLU A 157 21.75 31.94 12.05
N ASP A 158 21.35 32.13 10.79
CA ASP A 158 19.96 31.97 10.38
C ASP A 158 19.45 30.54 10.55
N VAL A 159 20.34 29.55 10.32
CA VAL A 159 20.02 28.12 10.56
C VAL A 159 19.82 27.85 12.05
N ILE A 160 20.66 28.42 12.93
CA ILE A 160 20.53 28.26 14.39
C ILE A 160 19.20 28.85 14.89
N VAL A 161 18.85 30.04 14.43
CA VAL A 161 17.60 30.72 14.84
C VAL A 161 16.38 30.01 14.23
N TYR A 162 16.49 29.52 12.98
CA TYR A 162 15.45 28.71 12.34
C TYR A 162 15.21 27.41 13.13
N ALA A 163 16.28 26.67 13.44
CA ALA A 163 16.22 25.42 14.18
C ALA A 163 15.59 25.61 15.58
N ALA A 164 15.93 26.70 16.28
CA ALA A 164 15.27 27.06 17.52
C ALA A 164 13.78 27.40 17.37
N GLY A 165 13.39 27.96 16.21
CA GLY A 165 12.00 28.31 15.89
C GLY A 165 11.12 27.08 15.60
N ASP A 166 11.67 26.02 15.03
CA ASP A 166 10.91 24.81 14.66
C ASP A 166 10.43 24.02 15.90
N VAL A 167 11.12 24.12 17.04
CA VAL A 167 10.66 23.45 18.27
C VAL A 167 9.70 24.30 19.09
N GLN A 168 9.76 25.63 19.01
CA GLN A 168 9.02 26.54 19.87
C GLN A 168 7.49 26.30 19.93
N PRO A 169 6.76 26.03 18.82
CA PRO A 169 5.30 25.91 18.85
C PRO A 169 4.82 24.51 19.31
N LEU A 170 5.69 23.53 19.52
CA LEU A 170 5.31 22.14 19.69
C LEU A 170 4.45 21.89 20.95
N GLU A 171 4.77 22.54 22.08
CA GLU A 171 3.96 22.39 23.31
C GLU A 171 2.57 23.00 23.15
N ASP A 172 2.45 24.17 22.51
CA ASP A 172 1.16 24.83 22.30
C ASP A 172 0.29 24.03 21.31
N ILE A 173 0.91 23.43 20.30
CA ILE A 173 0.21 22.49 19.38
C ILE A 173 -0.26 21.27 20.16
N LYS A 174 0.60 20.67 21.00
CA LYS A 174 0.23 19.52 21.83
C LYS A 174 -0.95 19.84 22.74
N ASP A 175 -0.95 21.00 23.41
CA ASP A 175 -2.07 21.41 24.28
C ASP A 175 -3.37 21.58 23.49
N ALA A 176 -3.30 22.08 22.27
CA ALA A 176 -4.46 22.17 21.38
C ALA A 176 -4.94 20.79 20.92
N GLN A 177 -4.01 19.89 20.56
CA GLN A 177 -4.33 18.51 20.19
C GLN A 177 -4.92 17.72 21.35
N GLU A 178 -4.48 17.94 22.59
CA GLU A 178 -5.00 17.23 23.76
C GLU A 178 -6.51 17.43 23.96
N LYS A 179 -7.04 18.60 23.62
CA LYS A 179 -8.50 18.87 23.67
C LYS A 179 -9.25 17.99 22.65
N GLU A 180 -8.72 17.86 21.44
CA GLU A 180 -9.30 17.02 20.40
C GLU A 180 -9.15 15.52 20.74
N ILE A 181 -7.99 15.14 21.28
CA ILE A 181 -7.70 13.77 21.72
C ILE A 181 -8.67 13.34 22.82
N GLN A 182 -8.89 14.18 23.83
CA GLN A 182 -9.84 13.92 24.92
C GLN A 182 -11.29 13.86 24.41
N ALA A 183 -11.71 14.83 23.59
CA ALA A 183 -13.04 14.86 23.00
C ALA A 183 -13.31 13.61 22.14
N GLN A 184 -12.27 13.04 21.60
CA GLN A 184 -12.35 11.86 20.76
C GLN A 184 -11.95 10.54 21.45
N GLU A 185 -11.59 10.54 22.74
CA GLU A 185 -11.11 9.37 23.50
C GLU A 185 -9.93 8.66 22.83
N LEU A 186 -8.94 9.41 22.31
CA LEU A 186 -7.80 8.90 21.54
C LEU A 186 -6.51 8.75 22.36
N GLU A 187 -6.49 9.03 23.66
CA GLU A 187 -5.28 9.05 24.50
C GLU A 187 -4.53 7.72 24.41
N THR A 188 -5.26 6.60 24.46
CA THR A 188 -4.67 5.25 24.37
C THR A 188 -4.08 5.02 22.96
N ALA A 189 -4.76 5.48 21.91
CA ALA A 189 -4.27 5.34 20.54
C ALA A 189 -2.99 6.15 20.32
N VAL A 190 -2.95 7.38 20.78
CA VAL A 190 -1.76 8.26 20.70
C VAL A 190 -0.58 7.64 21.45
N SER A 191 -0.81 7.19 22.70
CA SER A 191 0.24 6.52 23.48
C SER A 191 0.76 5.27 22.79
N PHE A 192 -0.14 4.44 22.24
CA PHE A 192 0.22 3.21 21.54
C PHE A 192 1.06 3.48 20.28
N GLU A 193 0.68 4.47 19.47
CA GLU A 193 1.42 4.80 18.25
C GLU A 193 2.78 5.45 18.56
N ASN A 194 2.89 6.22 19.64
CA ASN A 194 4.17 6.76 20.11
C ASN A 194 5.13 5.67 20.61
N GLU A 195 4.61 4.61 21.23
CA GLU A 195 5.44 3.45 21.56
C GLU A 195 5.93 2.71 20.31
N PHE A 196 5.06 2.57 19.31
CA PHE A 196 5.40 1.82 18.11
C PHE A 196 6.38 2.56 17.18
N VAL A 197 6.34 3.90 17.09
CA VAL A 197 7.27 4.63 16.21
C VAL A 197 8.73 4.42 16.57
N LYS A 198 9.06 4.18 17.85
CA LYS A 198 10.42 3.82 18.28
C LYS A 198 10.86 2.50 17.64
N CYS A 199 9.97 1.51 17.62
CA CYS A 199 10.23 0.25 16.95
C CYS A 199 10.33 0.42 15.43
N LEU A 200 9.45 1.22 14.83
CA LEU A 200 9.46 1.46 13.38
C LEU A 200 10.74 2.17 12.92
N ALA A 201 11.23 3.13 13.72
CA ALA A 201 12.52 3.77 13.48
C ALA A 201 13.68 2.75 13.49
N TYR A 202 13.62 1.76 14.39
CA TYR A 202 14.61 0.68 14.44
C TYR A 202 14.52 -0.24 13.21
N ILE A 203 13.31 -0.57 12.75
CA ILE A 203 13.09 -1.34 11.52
C ILE A 203 13.70 -0.63 10.30
N GLU A 204 13.37 0.66 10.10
CA GLU A 204 13.95 1.44 9.00
C GLU A 204 15.47 1.59 9.13
N TYR A 205 15.97 1.74 10.36
CA TYR A 205 17.41 1.82 10.64
C TYR A 205 18.11 0.49 10.34
N CYS A 206 17.56 -0.65 10.72
CA CYS A 206 18.18 -1.95 10.42
C CYS A 206 18.23 -2.25 8.92
N GLY A 207 17.15 -1.97 8.18
CA GLY A 207 17.02 -2.32 6.77
C GLY A 207 17.18 -3.82 6.50
N VAL A 208 17.29 -4.20 5.24
CA VAL A 208 17.39 -5.60 4.81
C VAL A 208 18.49 -5.79 3.76
N ARG A 209 19.23 -6.89 3.85
CA ARG A 209 20.27 -7.26 2.88
C ARG A 209 19.67 -8.02 1.71
N LEU A 210 20.07 -7.62 0.49
CA LEU A 210 19.70 -8.26 -0.77
C LEU A 210 20.90 -9.01 -1.34
N ASP A 211 20.73 -10.28 -1.70
CA ASP A 211 21.70 -11.06 -2.48
C ASP A 211 21.72 -10.55 -3.92
N VAL A 212 22.67 -9.70 -4.25
CA VAL A 212 22.77 -9.05 -5.56
C VAL A 212 22.96 -10.06 -6.70
N PRO A 213 23.82 -11.08 -6.61
CA PRO A 213 23.91 -12.14 -7.62
C PRO A 213 22.57 -12.86 -7.88
N ARG A 214 21.89 -13.32 -6.82
CA ARG A 214 20.58 -13.98 -6.96
C ARG A 214 19.52 -13.06 -7.54
N TRP A 215 19.50 -11.79 -7.11
CA TRP A 215 18.54 -10.82 -7.65
C TRP A 215 18.75 -10.55 -9.13
N LYS A 216 20.01 -10.46 -9.59
CA LYS A 216 20.31 -10.31 -11.02
C LYS A 216 19.89 -11.52 -11.85
N ALA A 217 20.17 -12.73 -11.36
CA ALA A 217 19.73 -13.97 -12.01
C ALA A 217 18.21 -14.02 -12.11
N LYS A 218 17.50 -13.66 -11.02
CA LYS A 218 16.03 -13.52 -11.04
C LYS A 218 15.55 -12.51 -12.08
N MET A 219 16.18 -11.33 -12.15
CA MET A 219 15.82 -10.32 -13.16
C MET A 219 15.98 -10.84 -14.59
N GLU A 220 17.00 -11.63 -14.87
CA GLU A 220 17.24 -12.27 -16.17
C GLU A 220 16.13 -13.26 -16.48
N ASN A 221 15.76 -14.14 -15.53
CA ASN A 221 14.65 -15.09 -15.65
C ASN A 221 13.30 -14.38 -15.88
N ASP A 222 13.03 -13.31 -15.13
CA ASP A 222 11.80 -12.51 -15.28
C ASP A 222 11.73 -11.83 -16.66
N LEU A 223 12.86 -11.32 -17.17
CA LEU A 223 12.94 -10.71 -18.50
C LEU A 223 12.75 -11.78 -19.61
N GLU A 224 13.34 -12.96 -19.44
CA GLU A 224 13.12 -14.07 -20.38
C GLU A 224 11.64 -14.47 -20.42
N ARG A 225 11.00 -14.58 -19.26
CA ARG A 225 9.56 -14.86 -19.14
C ARG A 225 8.73 -13.78 -19.84
N LEU A 226 9.05 -12.49 -19.64
CA LEU A 226 8.38 -11.37 -20.31
C LEU A 226 8.54 -11.47 -21.83
N ASN A 227 9.75 -11.69 -22.32
CA ASN A 227 10.05 -11.83 -23.75
C ASN A 227 9.30 -13.00 -24.37
N LYS A 228 9.21 -14.12 -23.65
CA LYS A 228 8.45 -15.31 -24.10
C LYS A 228 6.95 -15.01 -24.18
N ALA A 229 6.38 -14.32 -23.17
CA ALA A 229 4.98 -13.93 -23.17
C ALA A 229 4.66 -12.92 -24.29
N GLU A 230 5.54 -11.94 -24.51
CA GLU A 230 5.42 -10.98 -25.60
C GLU A 230 5.51 -11.64 -26.96
N LYS A 231 6.46 -12.58 -27.14
CA LYS A 231 6.58 -13.38 -28.36
C LYS A 231 5.32 -14.19 -28.63
N ALA A 232 4.75 -14.84 -27.61
CA ALA A 232 3.51 -15.61 -27.76
C ALA A 232 2.34 -14.74 -28.22
N LEU A 233 2.21 -13.53 -27.71
CA LEU A 233 1.22 -12.56 -28.16
C LEU A 233 1.45 -12.14 -29.60
N ASN A 234 2.69 -11.83 -29.96
CA ASN A 234 3.07 -11.43 -31.31
C ASN A 234 2.80 -12.54 -32.32
N ASP A 235 3.18 -13.78 -31.99
CA ASP A 235 2.97 -14.95 -32.82
C ASP A 235 1.46 -15.22 -33.00
N TRP A 236 0.66 -15.09 -31.94
CA TRP A 236 -0.79 -15.24 -32.01
C TRP A 236 -1.44 -14.20 -32.95
N VAL A 237 -1.05 -12.92 -32.85
CA VAL A 237 -1.57 -11.85 -33.72
C VAL A 237 -1.22 -12.11 -35.18
N VAL A 238 0.00 -12.56 -35.45
CA VAL A 238 0.45 -12.89 -36.80
C VAL A 238 -0.30 -14.13 -37.36
N SER A 239 -0.50 -15.15 -36.53
CA SER A 239 -1.30 -16.35 -36.92
C SER A 239 -2.75 -15.97 -37.22
N TYR A 240 -3.36 -15.16 -36.33
CA TYR A 240 -4.72 -14.65 -36.55
C TYR A 240 -4.85 -13.89 -37.87
N TYR A 241 -3.86 -13.03 -38.16
CA TYR A 241 -3.81 -12.33 -39.45
C TYR A 241 -3.71 -13.26 -40.64
N LYS A 242 -2.83 -14.27 -40.59
CA LYS A 242 -2.66 -15.29 -41.67
C LYS A 242 -3.92 -16.10 -41.90
N GLU A 243 -4.60 -16.49 -40.84
CA GLU A 243 -5.79 -17.38 -40.92
C GLU A 243 -7.06 -16.62 -41.39
N HIS A 244 -7.24 -15.37 -40.98
CA HIS A 244 -8.52 -14.67 -41.16
C HIS A 244 -8.47 -13.56 -42.22
N LEU A 245 -7.29 -13.06 -42.59
CA LEU A 245 -7.14 -11.89 -43.41
C LEU A 245 -6.20 -12.05 -44.62
N HIS A 246 -5.55 -13.22 -44.74
CA HIS A 246 -4.53 -13.45 -45.76
C HIS A 246 -4.91 -14.56 -46.76
N ASP A 247 -6.17 -14.95 -46.85
CA ASP A 247 -6.59 -15.89 -47.88
C ASP A 247 -6.81 -15.15 -49.19
N PRO A 248 -5.92 -15.35 -50.20
CA PRO A 248 -6.05 -14.67 -51.50
C PRO A 248 -7.27 -15.13 -52.30
N ASP A 249 -7.90 -16.26 -51.93
CA ASP A 249 -9.08 -16.81 -52.61
C ASP A 249 -10.39 -16.66 -51.83
N SER A 250 -10.35 -15.99 -50.65
CA SER A 250 -11.54 -15.80 -49.82
C SER A 250 -12.34 -14.61 -50.30
N THR A 251 -13.58 -14.89 -50.71
CA THR A 251 -14.61 -13.88 -50.97
C THR A 251 -15.24 -13.30 -49.70
N ASN A 252 -14.71 -13.62 -48.54
CA ASN A 252 -15.20 -13.13 -47.27
C ASN A 252 -14.66 -11.73 -46.99
N THR A 253 -15.52 -10.74 -47.22
CA THR A 253 -15.30 -9.35 -46.79
C THR A 253 -15.53 -9.26 -45.30
N LEU A 254 -14.48 -8.95 -44.52
CA LEU A 254 -14.64 -8.49 -43.14
C LEU A 254 -15.01 -7.02 -43.17
N GLU A 255 -16.24 -6.68 -42.84
CA GLU A 255 -16.64 -5.30 -42.59
C GLU A 255 -16.14 -4.89 -41.20
N VAL A 256 -15.11 -4.08 -41.17
CA VAL A 256 -14.57 -3.54 -39.91
C VAL A 256 -14.71 -2.02 -39.94
N GLU A 257 -15.63 -1.51 -39.13
CA GLU A 257 -15.69 -0.07 -38.84
C GLU A 257 -14.65 0.23 -37.77
N VAL A 258 -13.58 0.91 -38.13
CA VAL A 258 -12.49 1.26 -37.19
C VAL A 258 -12.21 2.75 -37.26
N ASP A 259 -12.52 3.45 -36.18
CA ASP A 259 -12.17 4.85 -35.98
C ASP A 259 -10.67 4.99 -35.66
N PHE A 260 -9.88 5.51 -36.58
CA PHE A 260 -8.47 5.83 -36.40
C PHE A 260 -8.25 7.33 -36.25
N CYS A 261 -7.41 7.71 -35.27
CA CYS A 261 -6.85 9.04 -35.17
C CYS A 261 -5.40 9.00 -35.68
N LEU A 262 -5.11 9.62 -36.81
CA LEU A 262 -3.74 9.88 -37.27
C LEU A 262 -3.21 11.12 -36.57
N GLU A 263 -2.05 10.97 -35.89
CA GLU A 263 -1.33 12.11 -35.33
C GLU A 263 -0.22 12.56 -36.30
N GLU A 264 -0.35 13.76 -36.82
CA GLU A 264 0.68 14.43 -37.62
C GLU A 264 1.41 15.45 -36.75
N ARG A 265 2.73 15.39 -36.71
CA ARG A 265 3.56 16.43 -36.04
C ARG A 265 4.00 17.46 -37.05
N VAL A 266 3.47 18.68 -36.88
CA VAL A 266 3.96 19.87 -37.62
C VAL A 266 4.61 20.82 -36.62
N GLY A 267 5.94 20.78 -36.52
CA GLY A 267 6.70 21.52 -35.53
C GLY A 267 6.40 21.03 -34.09
N SER A 268 6.01 21.92 -33.20
CA SER A 268 5.62 21.58 -31.78
C SER A 268 4.15 21.24 -31.60
N LYS A 269 3.33 21.29 -32.64
CA LYS A 269 1.89 20.97 -32.59
C LYS A 269 1.61 19.57 -33.11
N VAL A 270 0.79 18.84 -32.38
CA VAL A 270 0.22 17.54 -32.78
C VAL A 270 -1.17 17.84 -33.37
N ILE A 271 -1.35 17.55 -34.65
CA ILE A 271 -2.64 17.64 -35.32
C ILE A 271 -3.24 16.25 -35.37
N LYS A 272 -4.47 16.09 -34.85
CA LYS A 272 -5.21 14.84 -34.88
C LYS A 272 -6.22 14.88 -36.02
N HIS A 273 -6.07 13.93 -36.93
CA HIS A 273 -7.02 13.73 -38.02
C HIS A 273 -7.89 12.53 -37.67
N ALA A 274 -9.20 12.73 -37.45
CA ALA A 274 -10.17 11.66 -37.37
C ALA A 274 -10.47 11.17 -38.81
N ILE A 275 -10.31 9.88 -39.04
CA ILE A 275 -10.60 9.27 -40.33
C ILE A 275 -11.78 8.31 -40.10
N GLU A 276 -12.94 8.66 -40.69
CA GLU A 276 -14.09 7.76 -40.81
C GLU A 276 -13.88 6.86 -42.03
N TYR A 277 -14.02 5.54 -41.84
CA TYR A 277 -13.95 4.58 -42.94
C TYR A 277 -15.31 3.95 -43.18
N LYS A 278 -15.75 3.98 -44.43
CA LYS A 278 -16.86 3.20 -44.95
C LYS A 278 -16.31 2.03 -45.76
N THR A 279 -16.84 0.84 -45.50
CA THR A 279 -16.76 -0.45 -46.21
C THR A 279 -15.75 -0.59 -47.36
N TYR A 280 -14.88 -1.61 -47.27
CA TYR A 280 -13.95 -1.98 -48.34
C TYR A 280 -14.38 -3.29 -49.02
N THR A 281 -14.47 -3.24 -50.35
CA THR A 281 -14.49 -4.39 -51.25
C THR A 281 -13.10 -5.00 -51.46
N PRO A 282 -12.96 -6.27 -51.82
CA PRO A 282 -11.69 -6.93 -52.04
C PRO A 282 -10.85 -6.17 -53.05
N ILE A 283 -9.53 -6.09 -52.80
CA ILE A 283 -8.62 -5.34 -53.65
C ILE A 283 -8.11 -6.22 -54.74
N GLU A 284 -8.67 -6.08 -55.92
CA GLU A 284 -7.95 -6.44 -57.12
C GLU A 284 -6.86 -5.40 -57.42
N ALA A 285 -5.60 -5.77 -57.33
CA ALA A 285 -4.50 -4.92 -57.69
C ALA A 285 -4.60 -4.55 -59.19
N PRO A 286 -4.59 -3.26 -59.55
CA PRO A 286 -4.54 -2.89 -60.97
C PRO A 286 -3.30 -3.53 -61.62
N ARG A 287 -3.44 -4.22 -62.73
CA ARG A 287 -2.35 -4.90 -63.46
C ARG A 287 -1.24 -3.91 -63.95
N THR A 288 -1.35 -2.63 -63.65
CA THR A 288 -0.47 -1.55 -64.13
C THR A 288 0.50 -1.02 -63.08
N VAL A 289 0.42 -1.43 -61.80
CA VAL A 289 1.33 -0.98 -60.73
C VAL A 289 2.39 -2.04 -60.47
N THR A 290 3.62 -1.82 -60.86
CA THR A 290 4.77 -2.70 -60.69
C THR A 290 5.92 -2.00 -59.94
N GLY A 291 6.74 -2.79 -59.23
CA GLY A 291 7.94 -2.27 -58.55
C GLY A 291 7.69 -1.53 -57.23
N PRO A 292 8.49 -0.48 -56.90
CA PRO A 292 8.40 0.28 -55.64
C PRO A 292 7.03 0.88 -55.33
N ASP A 293 6.28 1.25 -56.39
CA ASP A 293 4.94 1.82 -56.23
C ASP A 293 3.91 0.78 -55.80
N TYR A 294 4.04 -0.48 -56.24
CA TYR A 294 3.21 -1.59 -55.76
C TYR A 294 3.46 -1.87 -54.29
N VAL A 295 4.71 -1.87 -53.86
CA VAL A 295 5.11 -2.02 -52.45
C VAL A 295 4.57 -0.91 -51.59
N SER A 296 4.63 0.34 -52.07
CA SER A 296 4.08 1.51 -51.37
C SER A 296 2.54 1.41 -51.27
N TYR A 297 1.88 0.98 -52.34
CA TYR A 297 0.46 0.73 -52.39
C TYR A 297 0.03 -0.35 -51.42
N LEU A 298 0.70 -1.52 -51.40
CA LEU A 298 0.42 -2.60 -50.42
C LEU A 298 0.65 -2.14 -48.98
N LYS A 299 1.74 -1.44 -48.70
CA LYS A 299 2.00 -0.86 -47.36
C LYS A 299 0.87 0.07 -46.89
N GLN A 300 0.37 0.88 -47.80
CA GLN A 300 -0.70 1.83 -47.50
C GLN A 300 -2.05 1.11 -47.26
N LYS A 301 -2.34 0.08 -48.04
CA LYS A 301 -3.58 -0.71 -47.91
C LYS A 301 -3.58 -1.65 -46.70
N LEU A 302 -2.50 -2.38 -46.43
CA LEU A 302 -2.36 -3.22 -45.28
C LEU A 302 -2.40 -2.46 -43.92
N LYS A 303 -1.88 -1.24 -43.93
CA LYS A 303 -1.95 -0.33 -42.77
C LYS A 303 -3.37 0.05 -42.38
N VAL A 304 -4.31 -0.04 -43.32
CA VAL A 304 -5.72 0.30 -43.15
C VAL A 304 -6.55 -0.90 -42.71
N VAL A 305 -6.28 -2.10 -43.23
CA VAL A 305 -7.11 -3.31 -42.99
C VAL A 305 -6.81 -3.96 -41.64
N PHE A 306 -5.57 -4.05 -41.23
CA PHE A 306 -5.18 -4.62 -39.93
C PHE A 306 -3.93 -3.93 -39.40
N PRO A 307 -4.07 -2.82 -38.68
CA PRO A 307 -2.95 -1.95 -38.29
C PRO A 307 -2.01 -2.59 -37.26
N PHE A 308 -2.32 -3.79 -36.80
CA PHE A 308 -1.56 -4.49 -35.76
C PHE A 308 -0.38 -5.30 -36.32
N VAL A 309 -0.29 -5.44 -37.64
CA VAL A 309 0.77 -6.16 -38.34
C VAL A 309 1.45 -5.29 -39.37
N LYS A 310 2.76 -5.33 -39.43
CA LYS A 310 3.58 -4.75 -40.50
C LYS A 310 4.19 -5.84 -41.34
N ILE A 311 4.17 -5.67 -42.66
CA ILE A 311 4.92 -6.51 -43.58
C ILE A 311 6.23 -5.79 -43.89
N ASN A 312 7.35 -6.46 -43.56
CA ASN A 312 8.67 -5.93 -43.85
C ASN A 312 9.05 -6.40 -45.27
N LEU A 313 9.04 -5.47 -46.22
CA LEU A 313 9.43 -5.75 -47.58
C LEU A 313 10.94 -5.45 -47.71
N GLN A 314 11.80 -6.37 -47.25
CA GLN A 314 13.23 -6.33 -47.50
C GLN A 314 13.55 -7.37 -48.58
N GLY A 315 14.15 -6.94 -49.68
CA GLY A 315 14.59 -7.76 -50.79
C GLY A 315 14.90 -6.90 -52.01
N ASP A 316 15.64 -7.44 -52.94
CA ASP A 316 15.87 -6.83 -54.23
C ASP A 316 15.00 -7.50 -55.33
N LEU A 317 15.00 -6.87 -56.51
CA LEU A 317 14.17 -7.35 -57.65
C LEU A 317 14.52 -8.75 -58.14
N PHE A 318 15.62 -9.38 -57.68
CA PHE A 318 16.14 -10.65 -58.15
C PHE A 318 16.06 -11.79 -57.09
N SER A 319 16.06 -11.45 -55.78
CA SER A 319 16.06 -12.41 -54.67
C SER A 319 14.68 -12.69 -54.07
N GLY A 320 13.63 -12.01 -54.52
CA GLY A 320 12.30 -12.09 -53.89
C GLY A 320 12.19 -11.19 -52.65
N PHE A 321 10.96 -10.83 -52.27
CA PHE A 321 10.69 -10.03 -51.10
C PHE A 321 10.39 -10.97 -49.93
N ASP A 322 11.07 -10.78 -48.79
CA ASP A 322 10.67 -11.39 -47.53
C ASP A 322 9.40 -10.66 -47.04
N THR A 323 8.26 -11.31 -47.21
CA THR A 323 6.94 -10.76 -46.89
C THR A 323 6.42 -11.23 -45.54
N GLU A 324 7.29 -11.66 -44.62
CA GLU A 324 6.83 -12.12 -43.31
C GLU A 324 6.14 -10.99 -42.50
N PRO A 325 4.87 -11.22 -42.12
CA PRO A 325 4.16 -10.27 -41.27
C PRO A 325 4.74 -10.25 -39.85
N LYS A 326 4.92 -9.06 -39.28
CA LYS A 326 5.39 -8.85 -37.89
C LYS A 326 4.38 -8.03 -37.11
N CYS A 327 4.04 -8.50 -35.90
CA CYS A 327 3.22 -7.73 -34.96
C CYS A 327 3.90 -6.38 -34.62
N CYS A 328 3.13 -5.30 -34.59
CA CYS A 328 3.63 -3.96 -34.28
C CYS A 328 2.98 -3.33 -33.06
N ILE A 329 2.28 -4.11 -32.25
CA ILE A 329 1.61 -3.65 -31.04
C ILE A 329 2.66 -3.45 -29.95
N ASN A 330 2.60 -2.30 -29.27
CA ASN A 330 3.22 -2.15 -27.99
C ASN A 330 2.23 -2.58 -26.91
N TRP A 331 2.43 -3.78 -26.36
CA TRP A 331 1.53 -4.41 -25.38
C TRP A 331 1.39 -3.66 -24.07
N SER A 332 2.33 -2.80 -23.71
CA SER A 332 2.22 -1.90 -22.55
C SER A 332 1.31 -0.69 -22.80
N SER A 333 0.95 -0.42 -24.05
CA SER A 333 0.12 0.73 -24.45
C SER A 333 -1.35 0.35 -24.58
N SER A 334 -2.17 0.67 -23.57
CA SER A 334 -3.62 0.46 -23.65
C SER A 334 -4.27 1.06 -24.90
N LYS A 335 -3.73 2.16 -25.43
CA LYS A 335 -4.22 2.80 -26.67
C LYS A 335 -4.05 1.90 -27.88
N GLN A 336 -3.02 1.05 -27.92
CA GLN A 336 -2.78 0.12 -29.02
C GLN A 336 -3.44 -1.22 -28.81
N VAL A 337 -3.61 -1.64 -27.55
CA VAL A 337 -4.21 -2.94 -27.19
C VAL A 337 -5.74 -2.90 -27.28
N ILE A 338 -6.38 -1.84 -26.81
CA ILE A 338 -7.85 -1.70 -26.78
C ILE A 338 -8.48 -1.97 -28.18
N PRO A 339 -8.02 -1.35 -29.28
CA PRO A 339 -8.64 -1.59 -30.59
C PRO A 339 -8.60 -3.05 -31.05
N LEU A 340 -7.50 -3.77 -30.77
CA LEU A 340 -7.42 -5.19 -31.09
C LEU A 340 -8.43 -6.03 -30.30
N PHE A 341 -8.53 -5.78 -28.99
CA PHE A 341 -9.46 -6.53 -28.12
C PHE A 341 -10.93 -6.23 -28.46
N GLU A 342 -11.25 -4.98 -28.86
CA GLU A 342 -12.59 -4.64 -29.36
C GLU A 342 -12.91 -5.36 -30.67
N LEU A 343 -11.95 -5.41 -31.59
CA LEU A 343 -12.08 -6.19 -32.83
C LEU A 343 -12.36 -7.67 -32.59
N LEU A 344 -11.77 -8.23 -31.53
CA LEU A 344 -11.96 -9.61 -31.14
C LEU A 344 -13.24 -9.84 -30.30
N GLY A 345 -14.08 -8.81 -30.08
CA GLY A 345 -15.37 -8.91 -29.41
C GLY A 345 -15.35 -8.74 -27.90
N PHE A 346 -14.24 -8.26 -27.30
CA PHE A 346 -14.18 -8.00 -25.87
C PHE A 346 -14.98 -6.75 -25.47
N ASN A 347 -15.72 -6.83 -24.38
CA ASN A 347 -16.36 -5.69 -23.77
C ASN A 347 -15.41 -5.00 -22.77
N LEU A 348 -14.78 -3.93 -23.19
CA LEU A 348 -13.76 -3.21 -22.41
C LEU A 348 -14.31 -2.02 -21.64
N ILE A 349 -15.64 -1.78 -21.65
CA ILE A 349 -16.26 -0.63 -21.00
C ILE A 349 -16.20 -0.79 -19.49
N THR A 350 -15.64 0.20 -18.82
CA THR A 350 -15.62 0.31 -17.37
C THR A 350 -15.90 1.75 -16.95
N PHE A 351 -15.93 2.00 -15.63
CA PHE A 351 -16.16 3.34 -15.11
C PHE A 351 -14.94 3.82 -14.33
N ASP A 352 -14.55 5.04 -14.57
CA ASP A 352 -13.52 5.68 -13.78
C ASP A 352 -13.93 5.75 -12.29
N LYS A 353 -13.03 5.38 -11.40
CA LYS A 353 -13.34 5.27 -9.96
C LYS A 353 -13.71 6.61 -9.33
N VAL A 354 -13.11 7.70 -9.80
CA VAL A 354 -13.28 9.05 -9.24
C VAL A 354 -14.39 9.79 -10.02
N THR A 355 -14.21 9.95 -11.32
CA THR A 355 -15.10 10.77 -12.15
C THR A 355 -16.40 10.07 -12.54
N LYS A 356 -16.48 8.72 -12.34
CA LYS A 356 -17.61 7.87 -12.75
C LYS A 356 -17.94 7.90 -14.25
N LYS A 357 -17.09 8.51 -15.06
CA LYS A 357 -17.26 8.51 -16.52
C LYS A 357 -16.90 7.14 -17.09
N LYS A 358 -17.61 6.76 -18.15
CA LYS A 358 -17.28 5.56 -18.93
C LYS A 358 -15.87 5.71 -19.50
N LYS A 359 -15.07 4.68 -19.35
CA LYS A 359 -13.75 4.56 -19.99
C LYS A 359 -13.54 3.14 -20.48
N LYS A 360 -12.65 2.96 -21.45
CA LYS A 360 -12.20 1.64 -21.89
C LYS A 360 -10.95 1.25 -21.10
N SER A 361 -10.85 -0.02 -20.72
CA SER A 361 -9.68 -0.54 -19.99
C SER A 361 -9.42 -2.00 -20.34
N VAL A 362 -8.15 -2.34 -20.42
CA VAL A 362 -7.64 -3.72 -20.56
C VAL A 362 -7.02 -4.23 -19.25
N ASP A 363 -7.48 -3.71 -18.11
CA ASP A 363 -7.04 -4.18 -16.80
C ASP A 363 -7.29 -5.69 -16.65
N ALA A 364 -6.38 -6.37 -15.96
CA ALA A 364 -6.42 -7.83 -15.79
C ALA A 364 -7.79 -8.35 -15.28
N LYS A 365 -8.49 -7.59 -14.43
CA LYS A 365 -9.82 -7.97 -13.94
C LYS A 365 -10.87 -8.04 -15.07
N ILE A 366 -10.81 -7.11 -16.02
CA ILE A 366 -11.75 -7.05 -17.15
C ILE A 366 -11.48 -8.18 -18.13
N ILE A 367 -10.21 -8.42 -18.43
CA ILE A 367 -9.80 -9.49 -19.35
C ILE A 367 -10.07 -10.86 -18.74
N LYS A 368 -9.76 -11.06 -17.45
CA LYS A 368 -10.02 -12.33 -16.74
C LYS A 368 -11.48 -12.74 -16.72
N ALA A 369 -12.41 -11.79 -16.74
CA ALA A 369 -13.83 -12.06 -16.81
C ALA A 369 -14.32 -12.50 -18.21
N GLN A 370 -13.45 -12.53 -19.22
CA GLN A 370 -13.76 -12.79 -20.63
C GLN A 370 -12.74 -13.73 -21.28
N LEU A 371 -12.24 -14.70 -20.51
CA LEU A 371 -11.25 -15.68 -21.00
C LEU A 371 -11.78 -16.59 -22.13
N ASP A 372 -13.11 -16.74 -22.19
CA ASP A 372 -13.83 -17.52 -23.18
C ASP A 372 -14.02 -16.81 -24.52
N VAL A 373 -13.81 -15.51 -24.58
CA VAL A 373 -13.98 -14.72 -25.81
C VAL A 373 -12.90 -15.04 -26.85
N SER A 374 -11.64 -15.11 -26.43
CA SER A 374 -10.52 -15.45 -27.31
C SER A 374 -9.29 -15.91 -26.53
N PRO A 375 -8.50 -16.85 -27.07
CA PRO A 375 -7.26 -17.35 -26.44
C PRO A 375 -6.23 -16.26 -26.11
N ILE A 376 -6.22 -15.15 -26.84
CA ILE A 376 -5.32 -14.01 -26.58
C ILE A 376 -5.50 -13.45 -25.16
N ALA A 377 -6.68 -13.60 -24.55
CA ALA A 377 -6.94 -13.13 -23.20
C ALA A 377 -5.97 -13.74 -22.18
N ALA A 378 -5.77 -15.06 -22.25
CA ALA A 378 -4.83 -15.76 -21.36
C ALA A 378 -3.38 -15.33 -21.59
N LEU A 379 -2.97 -15.22 -22.86
CA LEU A 379 -1.63 -14.74 -23.24
C LEU A 379 -1.37 -13.31 -22.76
N TYR A 380 -2.37 -12.45 -22.87
CA TYR A 380 -2.25 -11.06 -22.43
C TYR A 380 -2.18 -10.92 -20.90
N LEU A 381 -2.90 -11.75 -20.16
CA LEU A 381 -2.79 -11.80 -18.70
C LEU A 381 -1.41 -12.31 -18.25
N ASP A 382 -0.82 -13.29 -18.93
CA ASP A 382 0.53 -13.75 -18.64
C ASP A 382 1.58 -12.64 -18.92
N TYR A 383 1.45 -11.96 -20.05
CA TYR A 383 2.27 -10.78 -20.37
C TYR A 383 2.13 -9.68 -19.31
N GLN A 384 0.90 -9.32 -18.91
CA GLN A 384 0.68 -8.31 -17.88
C GLN A 384 1.32 -8.70 -16.54
N GLY A 385 1.23 -9.99 -16.17
CA GLY A 385 1.87 -10.53 -14.98
C GLY A 385 3.39 -10.41 -15.03
N ALA A 386 4.00 -10.87 -16.11
CA ALA A 386 5.45 -10.79 -16.32
C ALA A 386 5.95 -9.35 -16.40
N SER A 387 5.26 -8.47 -17.15
CA SER A 387 5.59 -7.06 -17.28
C SER A 387 5.54 -6.33 -15.94
N LYS A 388 4.54 -6.64 -15.09
CA LYS A 388 4.45 -6.09 -13.73
C LYS A 388 5.63 -6.51 -12.87
N VAL A 389 6.04 -7.78 -12.93
CA VAL A 389 7.19 -8.28 -12.16
C VAL A 389 8.47 -7.56 -12.58
N VAL A 390 8.79 -7.51 -13.86
CA VAL A 390 9.98 -6.84 -14.39
C VAL A 390 10.00 -5.35 -14.03
N SER A 391 8.87 -4.65 -14.17
CA SER A 391 8.80 -3.22 -13.88
C SER A 391 8.86 -2.87 -12.39
N THR A 392 8.35 -3.74 -11.52
CA THR A 392 8.24 -3.49 -10.08
C THR A 392 9.46 -4.02 -9.31
N TYR A 393 9.98 -5.20 -9.69
CA TYR A 393 11.03 -5.93 -8.98
C TYR A 393 12.31 -6.06 -9.80
N GLY A 394 12.73 -4.95 -10.42
CA GLY A 394 13.90 -4.88 -11.31
C GLY A 394 15.06 -4.07 -10.72
N GLN A 395 15.70 -3.29 -11.60
CA GLN A 395 16.91 -2.49 -11.29
C GLN A 395 16.70 -1.47 -10.16
N ASN A 396 15.47 -0.98 -9.95
CA ASN A 396 15.13 -0.06 -8.87
C ASN A 396 15.49 -0.62 -7.48
N TRP A 397 15.42 -1.94 -7.27
CA TRP A 397 15.81 -2.60 -6.03
C TRP A 397 17.33 -2.59 -5.82
N LEU A 398 18.10 -2.81 -6.88
CA LEU A 398 19.57 -2.71 -6.81
C LEU A 398 20.00 -1.26 -6.54
N ASN A 399 19.32 -0.29 -7.12
CA ASN A 399 19.58 1.13 -6.91
C ASN A 399 19.19 1.60 -5.50
N ALA A 400 18.30 0.87 -4.81
CA ALA A 400 17.87 1.15 -3.45
C ALA A 400 18.87 0.67 -2.37
N ILE A 401 19.89 -0.11 -2.75
CA ILE A 401 20.91 -0.58 -1.82
C ILE A 401 21.77 0.62 -1.38
N ASN A 402 21.80 0.86 -0.08
CA ASN A 402 22.66 1.88 0.50
C ASN A 402 24.14 1.48 0.36
N PRO A 403 25.01 2.34 -0.19
CA PRO A 403 26.39 1.99 -0.47
C PRO A 403 27.26 1.79 0.78
N VAL A 404 26.84 2.32 1.94
CA VAL A 404 27.58 2.18 3.21
C VAL A 404 27.21 0.88 3.91
N THR A 405 25.91 0.59 4.00
CA THR A 405 25.43 -0.58 4.76
C THR A 405 25.30 -1.84 3.91
N GLY A 406 25.23 -1.72 2.57
CA GLY A 406 24.89 -2.81 1.68
C GLY A 406 23.44 -3.30 1.82
N ARG A 407 22.58 -2.54 2.49
CA ARG A 407 21.20 -2.90 2.83
C ARG A 407 20.19 -1.94 2.17
N ILE A 408 18.98 -2.38 2.04
CA ILE A 408 17.84 -1.56 1.61
C ILE A 408 17.12 -1.06 2.86
N HIS A 409 17.03 0.26 3.02
CA HIS A 409 16.33 0.93 4.11
C HIS A 409 15.00 1.48 3.56
N ALA A 410 13.97 0.63 3.59
CA ALA A 410 12.65 1.00 3.09
C ALA A 410 11.95 1.99 4.04
N ASN A 411 11.15 2.89 3.48
CA ASN A 411 10.36 3.85 4.25
C ASN A 411 8.97 3.32 4.53
N PHE A 412 8.50 3.52 5.77
CA PHE A 412 7.16 3.12 6.19
C PHE A 412 6.34 4.33 6.67
N TYR A 413 5.06 4.29 6.36
CA TYR A 413 4.08 5.23 6.88
C TYR A 413 3.26 4.53 7.96
N GLN A 414 3.46 4.92 9.22
CA GLN A 414 2.89 4.24 10.37
C GLN A 414 1.35 4.21 10.38
N LEU A 415 0.72 5.28 9.95
CA LEU A 415 -0.72 5.42 9.76
C LEU A 415 -1.02 5.64 8.27
N GLY A 416 -0.47 4.77 7.43
CA GLY A 416 -0.56 4.90 5.97
C GLY A 416 -1.90 4.45 5.38
N ALA A 417 -2.73 3.75 6.17
CA ALA A 417 -4.08 3.33 5.80
C ALA A 417 -5.08 3.75 6.88
N ASP A 418 -6.34 3.98 6.50
CA ASP A 418 -7.44 4.30 7.43
C ASP A 418 -7.69 3.21 8.49
N THR A 419 -7.18 2.02 8.27
CA THR A 419 -7.17 0.92 9.23
C THR A 419 -6.05 1.00 10.27
N ALA A 420 -5.21 2.03 10.22
CA ALA A 420 -3.97 2.18 10.96
C ALA A 420 -2.93 1.06 10.69
N ARG A 421 -3.05 0.34 9.57
CA ARG A 421 -1.98 -0.53 9.04
C ARG A 421 -0.80 0.33 8.54
N LEU A 422 0.40 -0.25 8.58
CA LEU A 422 1.56 0.29 7.88
C LEU A 422 1.32 0.30 6.37
N SER A 423 1.87 1.27 5.70
CA SER A 423 2.14 1.19 4.27
C SER A 423 3.63 1.47 4.03
N CYS A 424 4.15 0.94 2.92
CA CYS A 424 5.56 1.04 2.57
C CYS A 424 5.72 1.62 1.17
N GLY A 425 6.74 2.44 0.96
CA GLY A 425 7.10 3.03 -0.32
C GLY A 425 7.53 4.48 -0.21
N GLY A 426 7.90 5.08 -1.34
CA GLY A 426 8.45 6.44 -1.33
C GLY A 426 9.82 6.54 -0.67
N GLY A 427 10.19 7.74 -0.23
CA GLY A 427 11.49 8.00 0.39
C GLY A 427 12.68 7.76 -0.56
N THR A 428 13.86 7.62 0.02
CA THR A 428 15.12 7.48 -0.74
C THR A 428 15.19 6.15 -1.49
N ALA A 429 14.78 5.05 -0.84
CA ALA A 429 14.81 3.71 -1.44
C ALA A 429 13.70 3.51 -2.49
N ASN A 430 12.55 4.13 -2.29
CA ASN A 430 11.37 4.06 -3.16
C ASN A 430 10.98 2.63 -3.61
N VAL A 431 11.12 1.66 -2.70
CA VAL A 431 10.69 0.26 -2.89
C VAL A 431 9.63 -0.11 -1.87
N ASN A 432 8.75 -1.04 -2.23
CA ASN A 432 7.72 -1.52 -1.31
C ASN A 432 7.99 -2.98 -0.92
N VAL A 433 8.62 -3.15 0.23
CA VAL A 433 8.98 -4.47 0.77
C VAL A 433 7.77 -5.27 1.28
N GLN A 434 6.63 -4.63 1.53
CA GLN A 434 5.40 -5.30 1.99
C GLN A 434 4.61 -5.99 0.86
N ASN A 435 4.91 -5.64 -0.39
CA ASN A 435 4.22 -6.19 -1.57
C ASN A 435 5.07 -7.18 -2.36
N LEU A 436 6.15 -7.68 -1.77
CA LEU A 436 7.00 -8.71 -2.39
C LEU A 436 6.16 -9.95 -2.73
N PRO A 437 6.40 -10.56 -3.90
CA PRO A 437 5.78 -11.82 -4.25
C PRO A 437 6.09 -12.92 -3.23
N HIS A 438 5.14 -13.84 -3.05
CA HIS A 438 5.31 -14.99 -2.15
C HIS A 438 6.07 -16.16 -2.80
N ASP A 439 6.65 -15.96 -3.99
CA ASP A 439 7.43 -17.02 -4.66
C ASP A 439 8.79 -17.22 -3.97
N PRO A 440 9.26 -18.47 -3.89
CA PRO A 440 10.52 -18.80 -3.22
C PRO A 440 11.75 -18.15 -3.86
N GLU A 441 11.75 -17.91 -5.18
CA GLU A 441 12.87 -17.32 -5.90
C GLU A 441 13.09 -15.87 -5.46
N THR A 442 12.01 -15.08 -5.35
CA THR A 442 12.08 -13.69 -4.87
C THR A 442 12.49 -13.63 -3.41
N ARG A 443 11.88 -14.45 -2.54
CA ARG A 443 12.17 -14.42 -1.10
C ARG A 443 13.57 -14.89 -0.77
N ALA A 444 14.09 -15.90 -1.48
CA ALA A 444 15.48 -16.38 -1.31
C ALA A 444 16.56 -15.34 -1.65
N CYS A 445 16.20 -14.23 -2.29
CA CYS A 445 17.12 -13.11 -2.50
C CYS A 445 17.34 -12.25 -1.25
N PHE A 446 16.53 -12.39 -0.20
CA PHE A 446 16.69 -11.66 1.05
C PHE A 446 17.44 -12.54 2.05
N ILE A 447 18.64 -12.09 2.45
CA ILE A 447 19.58 -12.88 3.21
C ILE A 447 20.07 -12.13 4.45
N PRO A 448 20.45 -12.83 5.52
CA PRO A 448 21.15 -12.24 6.65
C PRO A 448 22.60 -11.91 6.31
N GLU A 449 23.30 -11.22 7.20
CA GLU A 449 24.76 -11.08 7.15
C GLU A 449 25.45 -12.42 7.44
N ASP A 450 26.69 -12.53 6.98
CA ASP A 450 27.48 -13.75 7.16
C ASP A 450 27.63 -14.08 8.66
N GLY A 451 27.38 -15.32 9.03
CA GLY A 451 27.35 -15.76 10.44
C GLY A 451 26.02 -15.60 11.16
N ASN A 452 25.02 -14.99 10.53
CA ASN A 452 23.66 -14.83 11.04
C ASN A 452 22.71 -15.81 10.37
N ASP A 453 21.55 -16.01 11.02
CA ASP A 453 20.37 -16.66 10.48
C ASP A 453 19.26 -15.64 10.22
N TRP A 454 18.39 -15.98 9.26
CA TRP A 454 17.12 -15.34 9.04
C TRP A 454 16.02 -16.03 9.86
N ILE A 455 15.23 -15.26 10.59
CA ILE A 455 14.10 -15.75 11.38
C ILE A 455 12.83 -15.08 10.84
N SER A 456 11.88 -15.88 10.35
CA SER A 456 10.53 -15.41 9.99
C SER A 456 9.51 -15.98 10.93
N ALA A 457 8.57 -15.18 11.41
CA ALA A 457 7.43 -15.65 12.16
C ALA A 457 6.14 -15.01 11.67
N ASP A 458 5.10 -15.81 11.44
CA ASP A 458 3.80 -15.39 10.93
C ASP A 458 2.66 -15.87 11.83
N TYR A 459 1.59 -15.09 11.95
CA TYR A 459 0.43 -15.47 12.74
C TYR A 459 -0.41 -16.56 12.07
N GLN A 460 -0.77 -17.59 12.80
CA GLN A 460 -1.59 -18.71 12.31
C GLN A 460 -3.02 -18.27 11.97
N GLY A 461 -3.31 -17.99 10.69
CA GLY A 461 -4.65 -17.64 10.23
C GLY A 461 -5.25 -16.43 10.97
N GLN A 462 -4.49 -15.36 11.09
CA GLN A 462 -4.79 -14.18 11.92
C GLN A 462 -6.21 -13.66 11.72
N GLU A 463 -6.62 -13.38 10.48
CA GLU A 463 -7.89 -12.71 10.20
C GLU A 463 -9.10 -13.59 10.56
N SER A 464 -9.08 -14.87 10.22
CA SER A 464 -10.17 -15.80 10.55
C SER A 464 -10.32 -16.01 12.06
N ARG A 465 -9.20 -16.06 12.80
CA ARG A 465 -9.21 -16.14 14.26
C ARG A 465 -9.70 -14.85 14.92
N ILE A 466 -9.33 -13.68 14.38
CA ILE A 466 -9.87 -12.39 14.82
C ILE A 466 -11.40 -12.38 14.64
N ILE A 467 -11.89 -12.80 13.47
CA ILE A 467 -13.34 -12.85 13.19
C ILE A 467 -14.05 -13.78 14.15
N ALA A 468 -13.55 -15.00 14.36
CA ALA A 468 -14.10 -15.94 15.33
C ALA A 468 -14.18 -15.31 16.75
N SER A 469 -13.10 -14.63 17.16
CA SER A 469 -13.02 -14.00 18.47
C SER A 469 -14.00 -12.83 18.63
N VAL A 470 -14.12 -11.94 17.63
CA VAL A 470 -14.96 -10.73 17.74
C VAL A 470 -16.44 -11.01 17.50
N SER A 471 -16.77 -11.94 16.63
CA SER A 471 -18.15 -12.35 16.35
C SER A 471 -18.73 -13.26 17.44
N ASN A 472 -17.86 -13.88 18.26
CA ASN A 472 -18.23 -14.92 19.19
C ASN A 472 -19.02 -16.06 18.52
N ASP A 473 -18.65 -16.41 17.28
CA ASP A 473 -19.30 -17.45 16.52
C ASP A 473 -18.88 -18.84 17.04
N THR A 474 -19.86 -19.61 17.46
CA THR A 474 -19.60 -20.91 18.14
C THR A 474 -18.98 -21.94 17.20
N ALA A 475 -19.39 -21.98 15.93
CA ALA A 475 -18.85 -22.93 14.96
C ALA A 475 -17.37 -22.62 14.62
N MET A 476 -17.04 -21.34 14.46
CA MET A 476 -15.66 -20.93 14.22
C MET A 476 -14.78 -21.12 15.47
N LEU A 477 -15.29 -20.78 16.66
CA LEU A 477 -14.55 -20.97 17.92
C LEU A 477 -14.27 -22.45 18.17
N ASP A 478 -15.26 -23.31 18.00
CA ASP A 478 -15.12 -24.76 18.19
C ASP A 478 -14.08 -25.34 17.22
N LEU A 479 -14.12 -24.93 15.95
CA LEU A 479 -13.14 -25.34 14.95
C LEU A 479 -11.69 -25.01 15.35
N PHE A 480 -11.46 -23.80 15.91
CA PHE A 480 -10.11 -23.36 16.29
C PHE A 480 -9.65 -23.86 17.64
N ILE A 481 -10.56 -24.18 18.57
CA ILE A 481 -10.22 -24.64 19.92
C ILE A 481 -10.16 -26.16 19.99
N ASN A 482 -11.13 -26.85 19.40
CA ASN A 482 -11.33 -28.29 19.53
C ASN A 482 -11.14 -29.07 18.23
N GLY A 483 -11.20 -28.39 17.07
CA GLY A 483 -11.11 -28.99 15.73
C GLY A 483 -9.74 -28.82 15.08
N CYS A 484 -9.69 -29.12 13.78
CA CYS A 484 -8.47 -29.07 12.95
C CYS A 484 -8.00 -27.64 12.59
N GLY A 485 -8.80 -26.61 12.90
CA GLY A 485 -8.47 -25.22 12.59
C GLY A 485 -8.61 -24.81 11.13
N ASP A 486 -9.02 -25.71 10.21
CA ASP A 486 -9.16 -25.40 8.78
C ASP A 486 -10.53 -24.78 8.46
N VAL A 487 -10.62 -23.46 8.65
CA VAL A 487 -11.84 -22.69 8.36
C VAL A 487 -12.23 -22.73 6.87
N HIS A 488 -11.26 -22.82 5.95
CA HIS A 488 -11.57 -22.88 4.53
C HIS A 488 -12.27 -24.19 4.14
N SER A 489 -11.87 -25.31 4.77
CA SER A 489 -12.58 -26.60 4.61
C SER A 489 -13.98 -26.55 5.21
N LEU A 490 -14.16 -25.91 6.37
CA LEU A 490 -15.49 -25.73 6.96
C LEU A 490 -16.40 -24.88 6.07
N VAL A 491 -15.91 -23.77 5.53
CA VAL A 491 -16.66 -22.93 4.58
C VAL A 491 -16.97 -23.69 3.30
N ALA A 492 -16.04 -24.50 2.77
CA ALA A 492 -16.26 -25.35 1.61
C ALA A 492 -17.41 -26.34 1.85
N LYS A 493 -17.42 -26.99 3.01
CA LYS A 493 -18.49 -27.92 3.42
C LYS A 493 -19.85 -27.24 3.47
N MET A 494 -19.92 -26.00 3.97
CA MET A 494 -21.17 -25.21 4.03
C MET A 494 -21.61 -24.73 2.65
N ALA A 495 -20.70 -24.17 1.85
CA ALA A 495 -21.02 -23.58 0.55
C ALA A 495 -21.36 -24.64 -0.51
N TYR A 496 -20.70 -25.81 -0.46
CA TYR A 496 -20.78 -26.88 -1.45
C TYR A 496 -21.25 -28.19 -0.84
N SER A 497 -22.17 -28.15 0.12
CA SER A 497 -22.69 -29.33 0.84
C SER A 497 -23.26 -30.41 -0.12
N HIS A 498 -23.82 -30.02 -1.26
CA HIS A 498 -24.36 -30.93 -2.28
C HIS A 498 -23.29 -31.74 -2.99
N VAL A 499 -22.02 -31.32 -2.95
CA VAL A 499 -20.86 -32.03 -3.55
C VAL A 499 -20.04 -32.74 -2.46
N ILE A 500 -19.76 -32.03 -1.35
CA ILE A 500 -18.87 -32.48 -0.30
C ILE A 500 -19.56 -33.49 0.65
N GLY A 501 -20.88 -33.35 0.81
CA GLY A 501 -21.69 -34.23 1.66
C GLY A 501 -21.19 -34.29 3.11
N ASP A 502 -21.17 -35.48 3.67
CA ASP A 502 -20.79 -35.73 5.07
C ASP A 502 -19.27 -35.91 5.28
N THR A 503 -18.43 -35.61 4.25
CA THR A 503 -16.97 -35.74 4.38
C THR A 503 -16.46 -34.97 5.60
N PRO A 504 -15.61 -35.59 6.47
CA PRO A 504 -14.97 -34.90 7.58
C PRO A 504 -14.15 -33.66 7.12
N ILE A 505 -14.11 -32.63 7.95
CA ILE A 505 -13.44 -31.35 7.59
C ILE A 505 -11.95 -31.57 7.32
N GLU A 506 -11.33 -32.46 8.05
CA GLU A 506 -9.90 -32.82 7.96
C GLU A 506 -9.53 -33.42 6.59
N GLU A 507 -10.47 -34.10 5.95
CA GLU A 507 -10.26 -34.79 4.68
C GLU A 507 -10.56 -33.90 3.46
N ILE A 508 -11.25 -32.76 3.64
CA ILE A 508 -11.68 -31.89 2.53
C ILE A 508 -10.49 -31.31 1.78
N LYS A 509 -9.41 -30.98 2.48
CA LYS A 509 -8.19 -30.44 1.87
C LYS A 509 -7.59 -31.42 0.83
N GLU A 510 -7.67 -32.72 1.09
CA GLU A 510 -7.14 -33.76 0.20
C GLU A 510 -8.15 -34.17 -0.86
N LYS A 511 -9.41 -34.40 -0.47
CA LYS A 511 -10.45 -34.92 -1.37
C LYS A 511 -11.06 -33.85 -2.27
N PHE A 512 -11.14 -32.60 -1.81
CA PHE A 512 -11.81 -31.50 -2.49
C PHE A 512 -10.99 -30.19 -2.51
N PRO A 513 -9.70 -30.24 -2.95
CA PRO A 513 -8.79 -29.08 -2.88
C PRO A 513 -9.30 -27.88 -3.66
N GLN A 514 -10.00 -28.10 -4.79
CA GLN A 514 -10.58 -27.03 -5.61
C GLN A 514 -11.65 -26.27 -4.85
N TYR A 515 -12.61 -26.96 -4.24
CA TYR A 515 -13.71 -26.33 -3.48
C TYR A 515 -13.20 -25.62 -2.23
N ARG A 516 -12.17 -26.18 -1.58
CA ARG A 516 -11.48 -25.50 -0.48
C ARG A 516 -10.81 -24.19 -0.92
N GLN A 517 -10.15 -24.19 -2.07
CA GLN A 517 -9.54 -22.97 -2.62
C GLN A 517 -10.58 -21.93 -3.03
N GLU A 518 -11.70 -22.38 -3.56
CA GLU A 518 -12.84 -21.51 -3.87
C GLU A 518 -13.48 -20.93 -2.62
N ALA A 519 -13.65 -21.73 -1.57
CA ALA A 519 -14.20 -21.32 -0.28
C ALA A 519 -13.35 -20.25 0.39
N LYS A 520 -12.02 -20.29 0.25
CA LYS A 520 -11.12 -19.24 0.73
C LYS A 520 -11.52 -17.86 0.16
N GLY A 521 -11.81 -17.79 -1.13
CA GLY A 521 -12.26 -16.53 -1.75
C GLY A 521 -13.64 -16.07 -1.29
N ILE A 522 -14.55 -17.01 -1.00
CA ILE A 522 -15.88 -16.72 -0.45
C ILE A 522 -15.75 -16.19 0.99
N GLU A 523 -14.98 -16.88 1.83
CA GLU A 523 -14.74 -16.49 3.21
C GLU A 523 -14.23 -15.06 3.30
N PHE A 524 -13.14 -14.75 2.61
CA PHE A 524 -12.60 -13.38 2.61
C PHE A 524 -13.60 -12.35 2.10
N ALA A 525 -14.33 -12.65 1.03
CA ALA A 525 -15.33 -11.74 0.49
C ALA A 525 -16.43 -11.41 1.52
N VAL A 526 -16.98 -12.43 2.17
CA VAL A 526 -18.08 -12.28 3.12
C VAL A 526 -17.59 -11.69 4.44
N ASN A 527 -16.44 -12.14 4.95
CA ASN A 527 -15.85 -11.65 6.19
C ASN A 527 -15.54 -10.15 6.14
N TYR A 528 -15.26 -9.61 4.95
CA TYR A 528 -15.08 -8.17 4.73
C TYR A 528 -16.36 -7.40 4.37
N GLY A 529 -17.51 -7.99 4.67
CA GLY A 529 -18.81 -7.34 4.47
C GLY A 529 -19.31 -7.37 3.02
N GLY A 530 -18.73 -8.22 2.17
CA GLY A 530 -19.26 -8.52 0.85
C GLY A 530 -20.59 -9.25 0.93
N ASP A 531 -21.40 -9.09 -0.10
CA ASP A 531 -22.73 -9.68 -0.28
C ASP A 531 -22.73 -10.70 -1.42
N ALA A 532 -23.90 -11.24 -1.75
CA ALA A 532 -24.07 -12.15 -2.88
C ALA A 532 -23.59 -11.57 -4.21
N ASN A 533 -23.75 -10.24 -4.44
CA ASN A 533 -23.21 -9.60 -5.64
C ASN A 533 -21.66 -9.61 -5.65
N THR A 534 -21.05 -9.50 -4.49
CA THR A 534 -19.58 -9.60 -4.37
C THR A 534 -19.10 -10.99 -4.73
N ILE A 535 -19.79 -12.04 -4.27
CA ILE A 535 -19.49 -13.44 -4.61
C ILE A 535 -19.68 -13.69 -6.11
N MET A 536 -20.84 -13.27 -6.67
CA MET A 536 -21.16 -13.35 -8.09
C MET A 536 -20.02 -12.74 -8.95
N ASN A 537 -19.63 -11.50 -8.64
CA ASN A 537 -18.61 -10.78 -9.41
C ASN A 537 -17.19 -11.37 -9.26
N ASN A 538 -16.87 -11.97 -8.11
CA ASN A 538 -15.55 -12.55 -7.88
C ASN A 538 -15.41 -13.96 -8.49
N LYS A 539 -16.52 -14.70 -8.57
CA LYS A 539 -16.55 -16.10 -9.04
C LYS A 539 -17.06 -16.26 -10.47
N GLY A 540 -17.76 -15.25 -11.02
CA GLY A 540 -18.41 -15.36 -12.32
C GLY A 540 -19.60 -16.33 -12.35
N ILE A 541 -20.24 -16.61 -11.20
CA ILE A 541 -21.40 -17.50 -11.06
C ILE A 541 -22.71 -16.72 -11.12
N PRO A 542 -23.85 -17.37 -11.42
CA PRO A 542 -25.15 -16.73 -11.40
C PRO A 542 -25.51 -16.14 -10.03
N LEU A 543 -26.26 -15.04 -10.01
CA LEU A 543 -26.68 -14.38 -8.78
C LEU A 543 -27.51 -15.28 -7.84
N SER A 544 -28.32 -16.19 -8.41
CA SER A 544 -29.10 -17.18 -7.64
C SER A 544 -28.19 -18.13 -6.84
N GLU A 545 -27.14 -18.62 -7.45
CA GLU A 545 -26.14 -19.48 -6.81
C GLU A 545 -25.33 -18.69 -5.76
N ALA A 546 -24.87 -17.48 -6.10
CA ALA A 546 -24.16 -16.61 -5.18
C ALA A 546 -24.99 -16.26 -3.94
N LYS A 547 -26.33 -16.07 -4.08
CA LYS A 547 -27.25 -15.88 -2.97
C LYS A 547 -27.34 -17.12 -2.08
N ALA A 548 -27.46 -18.29 -2.66
CA ALA A 548 -27.51 -19.55 -1.91
C ALA A 548 -26.23 -19.77 -1.10
N ILE A 549 -25.06 -19.53 -1.68
CA ILE A 549 -23.77 -19.60 -1.00
C ILE A 549 -23.71 -18.59 0.17
N TYR A 550 -24.11 -17.34 -0.08
CA TYR A 550 -24.11 -16.29 0.94
C TYR A 550 -25.05 -16.62 2.11
N GLU A 551 -26.27 -17.07 1.83
CA GLU A 551 -27.26 -17.45 2.84
C GLU A 551 -26.79 -18.67 3.64
N ASN A 552 -26.20 -19.67 3.02
CA ASN A 552 -25.63 -20.83 3.69
C ASN A 552 -24.47 -20.43 4.60
N PHE A 553 -23.60 -19.53 4.16
CA PHE A 553 -22.54 -18.97 5.00
C PHE A 553 -23.11 -18.25 6.23
N MET A 554 -24.06 -17.34 6.05
CA MET A 554 -24.66 -16.59 7.15
C MET A 554 -25.45 -17.46 8.12
N ARG A 555 -26.05 -18.54 7.62
CA ARG A 555 -26.74 -19.54 8.46
C ARG A 555 -25.75 -20.40 9.25
N GLY A 556 -24.63 -20.78 8.63
CA GLY A 556 -23.56 -21.55 9.24
C GLY A 556 -22.79 -20.77 10.31
N PHE A 557 -22.68 -19.44 10.13
CA PHE A 557 -21.97 -18.54 11.03
C PHE A 557 -22.87 -17.42 11.58
N PRO A 558 -23.85 -17.74 12.43
CA PRO A 558 -24.82 -16.76 12.92
C PRO A 558 -24.19 -15.66 13.79
N GLY A 559 -23.07 -15.96 14.46
CA GLY A 559 -22.29 -14.99 15.22
C GLY A 559 -21.67 -13.94 14.32
N VAL A 560 -21.11 -14.35 13.17
CA VAL A 560 -20.55 -13.45 12.16
C VAL A 560 -21.64 -12.55 11.59
N ALA A 561 -22.82 -13.11 11.26
CA ALA A 561 -23.96 -12.33 10.76
C ALA A 561 -24.40 -11.24 11.76
N LYS A 562 -24.54 -11.57 13.05
CA LYS A 562 -24.88 -10.62 14.13
C LYS A 562 -23.81 -9.54 14.29
N TYR A 563 -22.53 -9.91 14.22
CA TYR A 563 -21.42 -8.97 14.33
C TYR A 563 -21.40 -7.98 13.17
N GLN A 564 -21.60 -8.45 11.94
CA GLN A 564 -21.67 -7.57 10.77
C GLN A 564 -22.83 -6.59 10.85
N ASP A 565 -24.01 -7.05 11.28
CA ASP A 565 -25.18 -6.20 11.47
C ASP A 565 -24.95 -5.13 12.56
N TYR A 566 -24.32 -5.49 13.65
CA TYR A 566 -23.87 -4.54 14.67
C TYR A 566 -22.93 -3.48 14.07
N CYS A 567 -21.93 -3.86 13.29
CA CYS A 567 -20.99 -2.94 12.68
C CYS A 567 -21.67 -1.94 11.74
N ARG A 568 -22.62 -2.42 10.90
CA ARG A 568 -23.39 -1.59 9.97
C ARG A 568 -24.23 -0.54 10.70
N ARG A 569 -24.92 -0.94 11.76
CA ARG A 569 -25.75 0.00 12.55
C ARG A 569 -24.94 1.04 13.29
N GLU A 570 -23.80 0.64 13.88
CA GLU A 570 -22.95 1.52 14.67
C GLU A 570 -22.35 2.65 13.84
N VAL A 571 -21.84 2.37 12.64
CA VAL A 571 -21.16 3.39 11.82
C VAL A 571 -22.12 4.50 11.38
N MET A 572 -23.34 4.14 11.01
CA MET A 572 -24.37 5.11 10.58
C MET A 572 -24.98 5.90 11.74
N LYS A 573 -24.82 5.42 12.96
CA LYS A 573 -25.24 6.13 14.17
C LYS A 573 -24.18 7.10 14.69
N LYS A 574 -22.90 6.73 14.59
CA LYS A 574 -21.79 7.45 15.25
C LYS A 574 -21.04 8.42 14.34
N GLY A 575 -21.10 8.23 13.03
CA GLY A 575 -20.30 9.02 12.09
C GLY A 575 -18.80 8.67 12.08
N TYR A 576 -18.43 7.61 12.82
CA TYR A 576 -17.08 7.07 12.82
C TYR A 576 -17.09 5.55 13.08
N ILE A 577 -16.02 4.91 12.69
CA ILE A 577 -15.75 3.49 12.96
C ILE A 577 -14.83 3.43 14.16
N LEU A 578 -15.28 2.88 15.30
CA LEU A 578 -14.36 2.48 16.38
C LEU A 578 -13.60 1.25 15.90
N LEU A 579 -12.37 1.45 15.42
CA LEU A 579 -11.53 0.40 14.84
C LEU A 579 -11.16 -0.65 15.88
N ASN A 580 -10.83 -0.19 17.10
CA ASN A 580 -10.37 -1.06 18.18
C ASN A 580 -10.83 -0.55 19.55
N PRO A 581 -11.57 -1.35 20.32
CA PRO A 581 -12.01 -0.93 21.64
C PRO A 581 -10.88 -0.94 22.70
N VAL A 582 -9.78 -1.69 22.45
CA VAL A 582 -8.63 -1.78 23.38
C VAL A 582 -7.73 -0.55 23.22
N THR A 583 -7.32 -0.25 22.00
CA THR A 583 -6.41 0.86 21.69
C THR A 583 -7.14 2.17 21.35
N LYS A 584 -8.46 2.15 21.29
CA LYS A 584 -9.31 3.32 21.02
C LYS A 584 -9.11 3.98 19.65
N HIS A 585 -8.40 3.35 18.72
CA HIS A 585 -8.31 3.85 17.34
C HIS A 585 -9.69 3.98 16.71
N ARG A 586 -9.91 5.08 16.01
CA ARG A 586 -11.15 5.30 15.25
C ARG A 586 -10.86 5.96 13.90
N ALA A 587 -11.73 5.73 12.93
CA ALA A 587 -11.70 6.38 11.62
C ALA A 587 -13.02 7.09 11.36
N HIS A 588 -12.96 8.35 10.94
CA HIS A 588 -14.14 9.15 10.63
C HIS A 588 -14.80 8.72 9.31
N VAL A 589 -16.11 8.90 9.24
CA VAL A 589 -16.84 8.96 7.97
C VAL A 589 -16.89 10.45 7.57
N TYR A 590 -15.95 10.88 6.74
CA TYR A 590 -15.65 12.31 6.50
C TYR A 590 -16.84 13.15 5.98
N ASP A 591 -17.82 12.52 5.32
CA ASP A 591 -19.02 13.13 4.77
C ASP A 591 -20.29 12.80 5.59
N PHE A 592 -20.13 12.40 6.84
CA PHE A 592 -21.22 11.93 7.69
C PHE A 592 -22.32 12.99 7.90
N GLU A 593 -21.95 14.24 8.12
CA GLU A 593 -22.92 15.33 8.32
C GLU A 593 -23.82 15.54 7.08
N GLU A 594 -23.24 15.42 5.88
CA GLU A 594 -24.01 15.48 4.63
C GLU A 594 -24.95 14.29 4.50
N LEU A 595 -24.45 13.08 4.80
CA LEU A 595 -25.26 11.87 4.77
C LEU A 595 -26.41 11.93 5.77
N ASP A 596 -26.20 12.43 6.99
CA ASP A 596 -27.22 12.61 8.01
C ASP A 596 -28.28 13.63 7.58
N ARG A 597 -27.85 14.75 6.96
CA ARG A 597 -28.76 15.75 6.40
C ARG A 597 -29.66 15.17 5.31
N ILE A 598 -29.11 14.34 4.42
CA ILE A 598 -29.89 13.68 3.37
C ILE A 598 -30.83 12.63 3.98
N GLN A 599 -30.37 11.87 4.96
CA GLN A 599 -31.16 10.85 5.64
C GLN A 599 -32.41 11.42 6.32
N LYS A 600 -32.30 12.59 6.94
CA LYS A 600 -33.44 13.30 7.59
C LYS A 600 -34.57 13.65 6.63
N LYS A 601 -34.28 13.76 5.33
CA LYS A 601 -35.33 13.99 4.30
C LYS A 601 -36.12 12.70 3.98
N PHE A 602 -35.63 11.53 4.40
CA PHE A 602 -36.27 10.24 4.04
C PHE A 602 -37.54 9.94 4.83
N ASP A 603 -37.79 10.64 5.92
CA ASP A 603 -39.03 10.54 6.70
C ASP A 603 -40.19 11.29 6.03
N ASP A 604 -39.93 12.11 5.00
CA ASP A 604 -40.92 12.86 4.24
C ASP A 604 -41.40 12.06 3.02
N SER A 605 -42.68 11.79 2.95
CA SER A 605 -43.31 11.07 1.82
C SER A 605 -43.27 11.88 0.53
N GLU A 606 -43.45 13.22 0.61
CA GLU A 606 -43.41 14.10 -0.55
C GLU A 606 -42.01 14.12 -1.19
N PHE A 607 -40.96 14.00 -0.38
CA PHE A 607 -39.58 13.85 -0.86
C PHE A 607 -39.41 12.58 -1.72
N TRP A 608 -40.00 11.46 -1.29
CA TRP A 608 -39.94 10.21 -2.05
C TRP A 608 -40.76 10.22 -3.31
N ASP A 609 -41.89 10.91 -3.33
CA ASP A 609 -42.72 11.09 -4.53
C ASP A 609 -41.94 11.92 -5.55
N TYR A 610 -41.41 13.05 -5.14
CA TYR A 610 -40.53 13.88 -5.96
C TYR A 610 -39.30 13.12 -6.49
N TYR A 611 -38.62 12.34 -5.65
CA TYR A 611 -37.51 11.51 -6.08
C TYR A 611 -37.92 10.50 -7.16
N ARG A 612 -39.03 9.81 -6.98
CA ARG A 612 -39.54 8.82 -7.96
C ARG A 612 -39.87 9.47 -9.30
N GLU A 613 -40.46 10.62 -9.26
CA GLU A 613 -40.78 11.42 -10.45
C GLU A 613 -39.50 11.87 -11.16
N MET A 614 -38.59 12.52 -10.45
CA MET A 614 -37.32 13.02 -11.01
C MET A 614 -36.41 11.89 -11.52
N LYS A 615 -36.37 10.77 -10.84
CA LYS A 615 -35.59 9.59 -11.32
C LYS A 615 -36.09 9.11 -12.70
N LYS A 616 -37.36 9.32 -13.02
CA LYS A 616 -37.94 8.96 -14.32
C LYS A 616 -37.76 10.05 -15.38
N TYR A 617 -37.92 11.32 -15.02
CA TYR A 617 -38.01 12.43 -15.97
C TYR A 617 -36.68 13.24 -16.07
N ASP A 618 -35.97 13.42 -14.96
CA ASP A 618 -34.66 14.06 -14.90
C ASP A 618 -33.69 13.32 -13.94
N PRO A 619 -33.12 12.20 -14.38
CA PRO A 619 -32.16 11.45 -13.55
C PRO A 619 -30.90 12.24 -13.15
N SER A 620 -30.67 13.40 -13.77
CA SER A 620 -29.53 14.26 -13.51
C SER A 620 -29.79 15.32 -12.44
N CYS A 621 -31.03 15.45 -11.93
CA CYS A 621 -31.33 16.42 -10.89
C CYS A 621 -30.60 16.14 -9.57
N GLU A 622 -30.43 17.18 -8.77
CA GLU A 622 -29.64 17.12 -7.52
C GLU A 622 -30.22 16.11 -6.52
N THR A 623 -31.55 16.07 -6.34
CA THR A 623 -32.20 15.12 -5.42
C THR A 623 -31.93 13.66 -5.81
N VAL A 624 -31.95 13.31 -7.09
CA VAL A 624 -31.66 11.94 -7.55
C VAL A 624 -30.18 11.61 -7.30
N LYS A 625 -29.28 12.54 -7.58
CA LYS A 625 -27.85 12.37 -7.29
C LYS A 625 -27.57 12.22 -5.79
N ASP A 626 -28.20 13.04 -4.95
CA ASP A 626 -28.05 13.00 -3.49
C ASP A 626 -28.49 11.64 -2.93
N VAL A 627 -29.67 11.16 -3.31
CA VAL A 627 -30.19 9.85 -2.86
C VAL A 627 -29.27 8.70 -3.33
N GLN A 628 -28.87 8.72 -4.60
CA GLN A 628 -27.95 7.70 -5.14
C GLN A 628 -26.58 7.74 -4.44
N ASN A 629 -26.06 8.94 -4.18
CA ASN A 629 -24.79 9.13 -3.48
C ASN A 629 -24.91 8.66 -2.03
N TYR A 630 -26.00 8.99 -1.34
CA TYR A 630 -26.26 8.53 0.02
C TYR A 630 -26.20 6.99 0.11
N PHE A 631 -27.00 6.26 -0.68
CA PHE A 631 -27.00 4.80 -0.62
C PHE A 631 -25.65 4.18 -0.98
N ARG A 632 -24.96 4.75 -1.96
CA ARG A 632 -23.61 4.31 -2.34
C ARG A 632 -22.61 4.52 -1.19
N ARG A 633 -22.62 5.69 -0.56
CA ARG A 633 -21.73 6.04 0.54
C ARG A 633 -22.06 5.25 1.80
N LYS A 634 -23.33 5.13 2.14
CA LYS A 634 -23.81 4.28 3.23
C LYS A 634 -23.30 2.85 3.08
N SER A 635 -23.54 2.22 1.93
CA SER A 635 -23.07 0.86 1.66
C SER A 635 -21.54 0.72 1.75
N ALA A 636 -20.80 1.72 1.29
CA ALA A 636 -19.35 1.74 1.40
C ALA A 636 -18.90 1.83 2.87
N SER A 637 -19.48 2.74 3.66
CA SER A 637 -19.16 2.91 5.09
C SER A 637 -19.55 1.68 5.92
N GLU A 638 -20.67 1.03 5.60
CA GLU A 638 -21.09 -0.22 6.23
C GLU A 638 -20.08 -1.36 5.98
N LYS A 639 -19.60 -1.52 4.74
CA LYS A 639 -18.55 -2.50 4.40
C LYS A 639 -17.21 -2.16 5.05
N GLN A 640 -16.83 -0.89 5.03
CA GLN A 640 -15.63 -0.41 5.73
C GLN A 640 -15.70 -0.68 7.23
N SER A 641 -16.86 -0.50 7.87
CA SER A 641 -17.00 -0.70 9.31
C SER A 641 -16.74 -2.14 9.76
N ILE A 642 -16.99 -3.11 8.90
CA ILE A 642 -16.69 -4.53 9.15
C ILE A 642 -15.20 -4.79 8.92
N ASN A 643 -14.71 -4.45 7.73
CA ASN A 643 -13.34 -4.72 7.30
C ASN A 643 -12.31 -3.99 8.16
N TYR A 644 -12.49 -2.70 8.41
CA TYR A 644 -11.51 -1.86 9.12
C TYR A 644 -11.28 -2.34 10.55
N ARG A 645 -12.32 -2.83 11.24
CA ARG A 645 -12.20 -3.37 12.60
C ARG A 645 -11.37 -4.64 12.66
N ILE A 646 -11.45 -5.50 11.63
CA ILE A 646 -10.69 -6.75 11.55
C ILE A 646 -9.24 -6.42 11.22
N GLN A 647 -9.02 -5.65 10.17
CA GLN A 647 -7.68 -5.25 9.73
C GLN A 647 -6.92 -4.45 10.79
N ASN A 648 -7.60 -3.55 11.50
CA ASN A 648 -6.97 -2.81 12.60
C ASN A 648 -6.50 -3.74 13.71
N ARG A 649 -7.33 -4.71 14.14
CA ARG A 649 -6.91 -5.66 15.18
C ARG A 649 -5.66 -6.42 14.78
N GLY A 650 -5.58 -6.91 13.54
CA GLY A 650 -4.36 -7.54 13.02
C GLY A 650 -3.16 -6.59 13.07
N ALA A 651 -3.33 -5.34 12.65
CA ALA A 651 -2.28 -4.33 12.73
C ALA A 651 -1.84 -4.05 14.17
N MET A 652 -2.78 -3.96 15.12
CA MET A 652 -2.45 -3.71 16.54
C MET A 652 -1.76 -4.92 17.19
N MET A 653 -2.12 -6.14 16.81
CA MET A 653 -1.40 -7.35 17.24
C MET A 653 0.06 -7.31 16.82
N PHE A 654 0.28 -7.06 15.54
CA PHE A 654 1.62 -6.91 14.96
C PHE A 654 2.42 -5.78 15.65
N LYS A 655 1.85 -4.58 15.79
CA LYS A 655 2.51 -3.44 16.44
C LYS A 655 2.85 -3.74 17.90
N LEU A 656 1.93 -4.36 18.66
CA LEU A 656 2.20 -4.69 20.06
C LEU A 656 3.28 -5.79 20.20
N ALA A 657 3.29 -6.79 19.32
CA ALA A 657 4.34 -7.79 19.25
C ALA A 657 5.71 -7.15 19.00
N SER A 658 5.75 -6.23 18.03
CA SER A 658 6.96 -5.47 17.66
C SER A 658 7.46 -4.56 18.79
N ILE A 659 6.56 -3.88 19.51
CA ILE A 659 6.89 -3.08 20.71
C ILE A 659 7.51 -3.97 21.80
N LYS A 660 6.91 -5.13 22.06
CA LYS A 660 7.42 -6.08 23.08
C LYS A 660 8.80 -6.60 22.69
N LEU A 661 8.99 -6.96 21.43
CA LEU A 661 10.27 -7.41 20.92
C LEU A 661 11.33 -6.30 21.03
N PHE A 662 11.05 -5.09 20.53
CA PHE A 662 11.98 -3.96 20.62
C PHE A 662 12.38 -3.66 22.08
N ASN A 663 11.43 -3.64 23.00
CA ASN A 663 11.69 -3.41 24.43
C ASN A 663 12.52 -4.55 25.04
N TYR A 664 12.29 -5.81 24.64
CA TYR A 664 13.12 -6.94 25.03
C TYR A 664 14.57 -6.78 24.54
N LEU A 665 14.75 -6.46 23.26
CA LEU A 665 16.08 -6.27 22.65
C LEU A 665 16.81 -5.11 23.33
N LYS A 666 16.13 -3.98 23.57
CA LYS A 666 16.71 -2.82 24.28
C LYS A 666 17.14 -3.19 25.70
N LYS A 667 16.28 -3.83 26.47
CA LYS A 667 16.55 -4.22 27.85
C LYS A 667 17.74 -5.17 28.00
N ASN A 668 17.97 -6.03 27.01
CA ASN A 668 19.04 -7.02 27.02
C ASN A 668 20.28 -6.59 26.22
N ASN A 669 20.39 -5.31 25.80
CA ASN A 669 21.47 -4.76 24.99
C ASN A 669 21.69 -5.53 23.68
N LEU A 670 20.61 -5.98 23.04
CA LEU A 670 20.63 -6.73 21.78
C LEU A 670 20.30 -5.87 20.55
N LEU A 671 20.02 -4.57 20.74
CA LEU A 671 19.87 -3.65 19.61
C LEU A 671 21.20 -3.56 18.85
N GLY A 672 21.12 -3.64 17.51
CA GLY A 672 22.30 -3.74 16.62
C GLY A 672 22.81 -5.18 16.44
N VAL A 673 22.60 -6.08 17.40
CA VAL A 673 22.94 -7.52 17.29
C VAL A 673 21.81 -8.30 16.62
N VAL A 674 20.57 -8.12 17.09
CA VAL A 674 19.38 -8.66 16.47
C VAL A 674 18.73 -7.55 15.65
N LYS A 675 18.71 -7.68 14.32
CA LYS A 675 18.17 -6.69 13.41
C LYS A 675 16.72 -7.03 13.05
N TYR A 676 15.85 -6.04 13.09
CA TYR A 676 14.48 -6.19 12.63
C TYR A 676 14.41 -5.75 11.17
N CYS A 677 14.36 -6.73 10.23
CA CYS A 677 14.59 -6.46 8.80
C CYS A 677 13.35 -5.98 8.05
N ILE A 678 12.29 -6.77 8.02
CA ILE A 678 11.08 -6.49 7.22
C ILE A 678 9.82 -6.83 8.02
N PRO A 679 8.88 -5.89 8.16
CA PRO A 679 7.50 -6.16 8.57
C PRO A 679 6.63 -6.42 7.34
N VAL A 680 6.00 -7.60 7.22
CA VAL A 680 5.08 -7.92 6.13
C VAL A 680 3.74 -8.32 6.71
N HIS A 681 2.78 -7.40 6.71
CA HIS A 681 1.41 -7.58 7.20
C HIS A 681 1.33 -8.11 8.65
N ASP A 682 1.37 -9.43 8.84
CA ASP A 682 1.32 -10.18 10.08
C ASP A 682 2.59 -11.01 10.32
N GLU A 683 3.58 -10.89 9.43
CA GLU A 683 4.87 -11.57 9.48
C GLU A 683 5.97 -10.63 10.01
N ILE A 684 6.79 -11.11 10.94
CA ILE A 684 7.97 -10.43 11.49
C ILE A 684 9.23 -11.17 11.01
N ASN A 685 10.13 -10.42 10.37
CA ASN A 685 11.39 -10.93 9.85
C ASN A 685 12.58 -10.32 10.58
N LEU A 686 13.42 -11.16 11.15
CA LEU A 686 14.60 -10.78 11.91
C LEU A 686 15.86 -11.41 11.32
N GLU A 687 16.99 -10.86 11.72
CA GLU A 687 18.32 -11.38 11.50
C GLU A 687 19.09 -11.38 12.83
N CYS A 688 19.72 -12.49 13.19
CA CYS A 688 20.54 -12.58 14.40
C CYS A 688 21.69 -13.59 14.25
N PRO A 689 22.74 -13.50 15.09
CA PRO A 689 23.82 -14.49 15.09
C PRO A 689 23.29 -15.93 15.26
N LYS A 690 23.84 -16.89 14.51
CA LYS A 690 23.41 -18.30 14.51
C LYS A 690 23.33 -18.91 15.91
N ALA A 691 24.24 -18.54 16.79
CA ALA A 691 24.28 -19.03 18.18
C ALA A 691 23.05 -18.59 19.02
N MET A 692 22.31 -17.56 18.57
CA MET A 692 21.14 -17.01 19.28
C MET A 692 19.82 -17.35 18.60
N SER A 693 19.84 -17.97 17.42
CA SER A 693 18.65 -18.14 16.58
C SER A 693 17.52 -18.88 17.28
N GLU A 694 17.83 -19.95 18.04
CA GLU A 694 16.82 -20.71 18.78
C GLU A 694 16.20 -19.89 19.91
N GLU A 695 16.99 -19.15 20.67
CA GLU A 695 16.51 -18.30 21.77
C GLU A 695 15.64 -17.17 21.23
N ILE A 696 16.14 -16.44 20.21
CA ILE A 696 15.42 -15.29 19.62
C ILE A 696 14.13 -15.74 18.94
N SER A 697 14.09 -16.92 18.31
CA SER A 697 12.86 -17.50 17.75
C SER A 697 11.79 -17.71 18.82
N LYS A 698 12.17 -18.30 19.98
CA LYS A 698 11.25 -18.49 21.10
C LYS A 698 10.74 -17.16 21.67
N ILE A 699 11.62 -16.16 21.78
CA ILE A 699 11.25 -14.81 22.23
C ILE A 699 10.31 -14.14 21.23
N LEU A 700 10.57 -14.26 19.94
CA LEU A 700 9.72 -13.71 18.88
C LEU A 700 8.29 -14.30 18.95
N VAL A 701 8.17 -15.63 18.97
CA VAL A 701 6.86 -16.31 19.10
C VAL A 701 6.14 -15.84 20.37
N LYS A 702 6.82 -15.79 21.50
CA LYS A 702 6.25 -15.29 22.76
C LYS A 702 5.76 -13.83 22.66
N CYS A 703 6.53 -12.97 22.00
CA CYS A 703 6.13 -11.56 21.77
C CYS A 703 4.88 -11.48 20.88
N MET A 704 4.81 -12.31 19.84
CA MET A 704 3.65 -12.39 18.95
C MET A 704 2.40 -12.89 19.68
N GLU A 705 2.48 -13.99 20.40
CA GLU A 705 1.36 -14.52 21.21
C GLU A 705 0.87 -13.49 22.24
N GLN A 706 1.79 -12.84 22.93
CA GLN A 706 1.45 -11.77 23.88
C GLN A 706 0.88 -10.53 23.19
N GLY A 707 1.32 -10.24 21.96
CA GLY A 707 0.78 -9.18 21.13
C GLY A 707 -0.66 -9.46 20.69
N ALA A 708 -0.98 -10.71 20.40
CA ALA A 708 -2.32 -11.14 19.99
C ALA A 708 -3.34 -11.15 21.14
N LYS A 709 -2.91 -11.50 22.34
CA LYS A 709 -3.79 -11.76 23.50
C LYS A 709 -4.83 -10.67 23.81
N PRO A 710 -4.52 -9.35 23.79
CA PRO A 710 -5.53 -8.31 24.07
C PRO A 710 -6.60 -8.18 22.98
N PHE A 711 -6.32 -8.62 21.76
CA PHE A 711 -7.13 -8.39 20.56
C PHE A 711 -7.87 -9.65 20.10
N CYS A 712 -7.40 -10.85 20.51
CA CYS A 712 -8.01 -12.14 20.24
C CYS A 712 -8.22 -12.88 21.57
N THR A 713 -9.30 -12.52 22.30
CA THR A 713 -9.47 -12.90 23.71
C THR A 713 -10.18 -14.23 23.93
N ARG A 714 -10.87 -14.77 22.90
CA ARG A 714 -11.72 -15.96 23.01
C ARG A 714 -11.06 -17.26 22.57
N LEU A 715 -9.93 -17.16 21.88
CA LEU A 715 -9.14 -18.31 21.43
C LEU A 715 -7.65 -17.93 21.39
N PRO A 716 -6.75 -18.89 21.53
CA PRO A 716 -5.32 -18.64 21.37
C PRO A 716 -5.00 -18.33 19.91
N LEU A 717 -4.03 -17.44 19.71
CA LEU A 717 -3.47 -17.16 18.40
C LEU A 717 -1.96 -17.33 18.51
N GLY A 718 -1.43 -18.42 17.96
CA GLY A 718 -0.02 -18.73 17.88
C GLY A 718 0.65 -18.12 16.65
N ALA A 719 1.96 -18.27 16.59
CA ALA A 719 2.78 -17.92 15.43
C ALA A 719 3.65 -19.10 15.02
N ASP A 720 3.76 -19.32 13.72
CA ASP A 720 4.69 -20.26 13.13
C ASP A 720 6.03 -19.57 12.89
N VAL A 721 7.13 -20.21 13.27
CA VAL A 721 8.48 -19.65 13.11
C VAL A 721 9.32 -20.55 12.23
N SER A 722 10.08 -19.96 11.32
CA SER A 722 11.09 -20.62 10.49
C SER A 722 12.43 -19.94 10.65
N VAL A 723 13.51 -20.74 10.60
CA VAL A 723 14.90 -20.26 10.69
C VAL A 723 15.67 -20.81 9.50
N GLY A 724 16.46 -19.97 8.84
CA GLY A 724 17.24 -20.39 7.68
C GLY A 724 18.29 -19.38 7.25
N GLU A 725 18.98 -19.69 6.14
CA GLU A 725 20.02 -18.86 5.55
C GLU A 725 19.47 -17.75 4.63
N HIS A 726 18.16 -17.69 4.46
CA HIS A 726 17.43 -16.69 3.68
C HIS A 726 15.97 -16.67 4.10
N TRP A 727 15.20 -15.74 3.59
CA TRP A 727 13.75 -15.68 3.84
C TRP A 727 13.04 -16.88 3.21
N ILE A 728 12.47 -17.76 4.05
CA ILE A 728 11.92 -19.08 3.63
C ILE A 728 10.38 -19.04 3.52
N HIS A 729 9.69 -18.20 4.28
CA HIS A 729 8.22 -18.28 4.47
C HIS A 729 7.37 -17.93 3.24
#